data_19e024e5304991b99a3803ffacc03d5f
#
_entry.id   19e024e5304991b99a3803ffacc03d5f
#
_cell.length_a   1.000
_cell.length_b   1.000
_cell.length_c   1.000
_cell.angle_alpha   90.00
_cell.angle_beta   90.00
_cell.angle_gamma   90.00
#
_symmetry.space_group_name_H-M   'P 1'
#
loop_
_entity.id
_entity.type
_entity.pdbx_description
1 polymer ?
#
loop_
_entity_poly.entity_id
_entity_poly.type
_entity_poly.pdbx_seq_one_letter_code
_entity_poly.pdbx_strand_id
1 'polypeptide(L)'
;MDVKTQIDPPAPGAGTASAVLRLTDIFKSFPGVRALRGVSFDARPGEVHALLGENGAGKSTLMAVAAGAIAPDSGTIELGGESFDAIPPIAAQERGLAIVRQDPALLPDLTVAENMAIAAPRGLGLRGAALRDWMSEQLDRIGLRVHLGTRIEELTVGQRQLLELAKALALEPKVLILDEPTAPLGEQMVDKVFEQVRAATARQAAVIYISHRLPEVRRIADHVTVMRDGEVRGSAPIGEMSDEEMLQLIVGRKLEAAFPDKPARQPEAPALRVSGLSGAGFNGVELEVEPREIVGLAGIAGNGQTEFVRALAGLEKSSGEVRLGDRKLKLGRSKASNDAGIVYLSADRHDEGLVMSFSVRENAALSALSQYSHAGFVSRREETEAVREQAEDLDVKTPSIATIVSSLSGGNQQKVALARALLSKPSLVLVDEPTQGVDAGARVEIYRNLREIAAEGIPVIVVSSDSLELEGLCDRIVVFSRGTIVAQLTDSEVSEEQIARSIVTANTHREEAGKGDDGETSWRSRLVSFARGDFAPSAILVAVILIYGAYTYSQNHLVTSAYNLNSVAILAAALAFIAFGQMIVIFTAGIDLSVGPLAGLLVVIASFFAVEGKSTTTVILGFLIMIGAAIVIGTLNGSLIRFGKFTPIAATLATYVALQGVSLLLRHTQGGYISTGITEAIETKVAGIPVAFIVAVLLAFALEYLLRRSRWGLNLRAVGSREDAAHRLGIKTNLTVVCAYVSCSLLTFLGAIMLMAQLGVGDPTQGVTYTLSSVTAVVLGGASLFGGRGSFIGVLLGACLLQQANNSTTFLKLDQSWQYWIVGILVLVAAGIYTQARHVGRRA
;
A
#
# COMPACT_ATOMS: atom_id res chain seq x y z
N MET A 1 1.46 1.40 -51.92
CA MET A 1 1.01 0.05 -52.22
C MET A 1 0.97 -0.70 -50.89
N ASP A 2 -0.22 -0.73 -50.29
CA ASP A 2 -0.50 -1.39 -49.00
C ASP A 2 -0.50 -2.91 -49.24
N VAL A 3 0.46 -3.60 -48.67
CA VAL A 3 0.41 -5.04 -48.55
C VAL A 3 -0.35 -5.38 -47.31
N LYS A 4 -1.66 -5.57 -47.44
CA LYS A 4 -2.49 -6.27 -46.44
C LYS A 4 -2.16 -7.76 -46.49
N THR A 5 -1.25 -8.18 -45.64
CA THR A 5 -1.11 -9.59 -45.26
C THR A 5 -2.07 -9.82 -44.10
N GLN A 6 -3.32 -10.06 -44.42
CA GLN A 6 -4.33 -10.57 -43.51
C GLN A 6 -4.05 -12.08 -43.39
N ILE A 7 -3.40 -12.49 -42.26
CA ILE A 7 -3.34 -13.90 -41.91
C ILE A 7 -4.69 -14.20 -41.25
N ASP A 8 -5.53 -14.95 -41.93
CA ASP A 8 -6.77 -15.47 -41.36
C ASP A 8 -6.46 -16.29 -40.09
N PRO A 9 -7.29 -16.17 -39.04
CA PRO A 9 -7.13 -17.02 -37.87
C PRO A 9 -7.20 -18.49 -38.28
N PRO A 10 -6.28 -19.35 -37.78
CA PRO A 10 -6.27 -20.74 -38.17
C PRO A 10 -7.60 -21.41 -37.78
N ALA A 11 -8.18 -22.11 -38.73
CA ALA A 11 -9.33 -22.98 -38.50
C ALA A 11 -8.99 -24.01 -37.42
N PRO A 12 -9.96 -24.43 -36.56
CA PRO A 12 -9.69 -25.35 -35.46
C PRO A 12 -9.19 -26.69 -35.99
N GLY A 13 -7.88 -26.89 -35.92
CA GLY A 13 -7.20 -28.13 -36.34
C GLY A 13 -7.46 -29.25 -35.38
N ALA A 14 -7.80 -30.41 -35.90
CA ALA A 14 -8.10 -31.61 -35.17
C ALA A 14 -6.95 -32.15 -34.31
N GLY A 15 -7.28 -32.46 -33.04
CA GLY A 15 -6.47 -33.32 -32.17
C GLY A 15 -5.60 -32.55 -31.16
N THR A 16 -6.25 -32.11 -30.05
CA THR A 16 -5.51 -31.77 -28.81
C THR A 16 -6.50 -31.46 -27.68
N ALA A 17 -6.05 -31.55 -26.43
CA ALA A 17 -6.78 -31.25 -25.21
C ALA A 17 -7.54 -29.90 -25.31
N SER A 18 -8.80 -29.88 -24.88
CA SER A 18 -9.62 -28.66 -24.88
C SER A 18 -8.96 -27.59 -24.01
N ALA A 19 -8.99 -26.32 -24.46
CA ALA A 19 -8.48 -25.20 -23.70
C ALA A 19 -9.11 -25.14 -22.29
N VAL A 20 -8.32 -24.88 -21.27
CA VAL A 20 -8.79 -24.71 -19.88
C VAL A 20 -9.36 -23.31 -19.67
N LEU A 21 -8.78 -22.32 -20.35
CA LEU A 21 -9.29 -20.95 -20.44
C LEU A 21 -9.44 -20.58 -21.91
N ARG A 22 -10.61 -20.08 -22.30
CA ARG A 22 -10.85 -19.48 -23.62
C ARG A 22 -11.59 -18.17 -23.45
N LEU A 23 -11.07 -17.15 -24.09
CA LEU A 23 -11.68 -15.84 -24.22
C LEU A 23 -12.06 -15.63 -25.67
N THR A 24 -13.31 -15.26 -25.94
CA THR A 24 -13.81 -15.12 -27.33
C THR A 24 -14.41 -13.72 -27.49
N ASP A 25 -13.89 -12.97 -28.46
CA ASP A 25 -14.37 -11.66 -28.89
C ASP A 25 -14.58 -10.68 -27.71
N ILE A 26 -13.57 -10.57 -26.82
CA ILE A 26 -13.62 -9.72 -25.64
C ILE A 26 -13.46 -8.25 -26.04
N PHE A 27 -14.47 -7.44 -25.70
CA PHE A 27 -14.45 -5.99 -25.81
C PHE A 27 -14.44 -5.34 -24.44
N LYS A 28 -13.63 -4.28 -24.28
CA LYS A 28 -13.62 -3.45 -23.08
C LYS A 28 -13.22 -2.02 -23.37
N SER A 29 -14.08 -1.07 -22.92
CA SER A 29 -13.81 0.36 -23.04
C SER A 29 -13.80 1.02 -21.65
N PHE A 30 -12.93 1.99 -21.48
CA PHE A 30 -12.90 2.92 -20.35
C PHE A 30 -13.14 4.33 -20.89
N PRO A 31 -13.47 5.32 -20.03
CA PRO A 31 -13.64 6.70 -20.50
C PRO A 31 -12.43 7.18 -21.31
N GLY A 32 -12.63 7.42 -22.61
CA GLY A 32 -11.61 7.89 -23.55
C GLY A 32 -10.71 6.83 -24.18
N VAL A 33 -10.77 5.55 -23.77
CA VAL A 33 -9.87 4.50 -24.29
C VAL A 33 -10.63 3.19 -24.54
N ARG A 34 -10.50 2.62 -25.75
CA ARG A 34 -10.91 1.25 -26.05
C ARG A 34 -9.74 0.31 -25.76
N ALA A 35 -9.77 -0.32 -24.57
CA ALA A 35 -8.67 -1.17 -24.09
C ALA A 35 -8.64 -2.56 -24.76
N LEU A 36 -9.80 -3.14 -25.15
CA LEU A 36 -9.90 -4.40 -25.87
C LEU A 36 -10.91 -4.25 -27.02
N ARG A 37 -10.55 -4.77 -28.20
CA ARG A 37 -11.28 -4.60 -29.46
C ARG A 37 -11.56 -5.94 -30.14
N GLY A 38 -12.26 -6.86 -29.45
CA GLY A 38 -12.56 -8.19 -29.97
C GLY A 38 -11.39 -9.15 -29.85
N VAL A 39 -10.79 -9.21 -28.65
CA VAL A 39 -9.64 -10.08 -28.39
C VAL A 39 -10.11 -11.50 -28.13
N SER A 40 -9.57 -12.47 -28.91
CA SER A 40 -9.71 -13.88 -28.63
C SER A 40 -8.37 -14.48 -28.21
N PHE A 41 -8.39 -15.32 -27.16
CA PHE A 41 -7.21 -15.93 -26.57
C PHE A 41 -7.53 -17.26 -25.92
N ASP A 42 -6.69 -18.28 -26.09
CA ASP A 42 -6.84 -19.57 -25.44
C ASP A 42 -5.57 -20.02 -24.72
N ALA A 43 -5.71 -20.72 -23.57
CA ALA A 43 -4.64 -21.34 -22.84
C ALA A 43 -4.90 -22.82 -22.61
N ARG A 44 -3.90 -23.66 -22.88
CA ARG A 44 -4.00 -25.11 -22.88
C ARG A 44 -3.32 -25.73 -21.66
N PRO A 45 -3.82 -26.89 -21.18
CA PRO A 45 -3.21 -27.59 -20.06
C PRO A 45 -1.76 -27.99 -20.38
N GLY A 46 -0.85 -27.79 -19.43
CA GLY A 46 0.55 -28.21 -19.56
C GLY A 46 1.42 -27.32 -20.46
N GLU A 47 0.89 -26.16 -20.92
CA GLU A 47 1.54 -25.22 -21.83
C GLU A 47 1.83 -23.89 -21.11
N VAL A 48 2.99 -23.29 -21.44
CA VAL A 48 3.29 -21.89 -21.09
C VAL A 48 3.00 -21.02 -22.31
N HIS A 49 1.96 -20.24 -22.22
CA HIS A 49 1.54 -19.30 -23.26
C HIS A 49 2.01 -17.89 -22.91
N ALA A 50 2.99 -17.37 -23.65
CA ALA A 50 3.46 -16.00 -23.46
C ALA A 50 2.50 -14.99 -24.10
N LEU A 51 2.18 -13.93 -23.38
CA LEU A 51 1.39 -12.81 -23.87
C LEU A 51 2.26 -11.55 -23.90
N LEU A 52 2.65 -11.14 -25.10
CA LEU A 52 3.52 -10.01 -25.37
C LEU A 52 2.77 -8.78 -25.87
N GLY A 53 3.39 -7.62 -25.76
CA GLY A 53 2.87 -6.34 -26.29
C GLY A 53 3.37 -5.16 -25.45
N GLU A 54 3.24 -3.95 -25.98
CA GLU A 54 3.59 -2.72 -25.28
C GLU A 54 2.70 -2.45 -24.04
N ASN A 55 3.13 -1.54 -23.19
CA ASN A 55 2.31 -1.03 -22.10
C ASN A 55 1.09 -0.29 -22.71
N GLY A 56 -0.10 -0.62 -22.24
CA GLY A 56 -1.34 -0.12 -22.85
C GLY A 56 -1.91 -0.98 -24.00
N ALA A 57 -1.23 -2.06 -24.42
CA ALA A 57 -1.72 -2.99 -25.44
C ALA A 57 -3.00 -3.77 -25.04
N GLY A 58 -3.40 -3.70 -23.76
CA GLY A 58 -4.60 -4.38 -23.24
C GLY A 58 -4.34 -5.69 -22.51
N LYS A 59 -3.07 -6.14 -22.38
CA LYS A 59 -2.72 -7.44 -21.75
C LYS A 59 -3.28 -7.61 -20.34
N SER A 60 -2.94 -6.67 -19.43
CA SER A 60 -3.40 -6.73 -18.03
C SER A 60 -4.92 -6.53 -17.92
N THR A 61 -5.55 -5.79 -18.85
CA THR A 61 -7.02 -5.68 -18.94
C THR A 61 -7.65 -7.01 -19.35
N LEU A 62 -7.09 -7.71 -20.35
CA LEU A 62 -7.55 -9.02 -20.77
C LEU A 62 -7.46 -10.04 -19.63
N MET A 63 -6.35 -10.05 -18.90
CA MET A 63 -6.15 -10.95 -17.74
C MET A 63 -7.03 -10.57 -16.56
N ALA A 64 -7.31 -9.28 -16.36
CA ALA A 64 -8.26 -8.83 -15.34
C ALA A 64 -9.70 -9.24 -15.66
N VAL A 65 -10.07 -9.31 -16.95
CA VAL A 65 -11.34 -9.87 -17.41
C VAL A 65 -11.37 -11.38 -17.16
N ALA A 66 -10.32 -12.12 -17.55
CA ALA A 66 -10.22 -13.56 -17.30
C ALA A 66 -10.31 -13.93 -15.81
N ALA A 67 -9.67 -13.11 -14.93
CA ALA A 67 -9.70 -13.29 -13.49
C ALA A 67 -10.98 -12.74 -12.81
N GLY A 68 -11.89 -12.14 -13.57
CA GLY A 68 -13.15 -11.61 -13.06
C GLY A 68 -13.04 -10.31 -12.27
N ALA A 69 -11.87 -9.65 -12.29
CA ALA A 69 -11.68 -8.36 -11.63
C ALA A 69 -12.38 -7.22 -12.40
N ILE A 70 -12.57 -7.38 -13.70
CA ILE A 70 -13.26 -6.43 -14.59
C ILE A 70 -14.26 -7.21 -15.43
N ALA A 71 -15.51 -6.76 -15.49
CA ALA A 71 -16.49 -7.31 -16.42
C ALA A 71 -16.21 -6.79 -17.84
N PRO A 72 -16.22 -7.64 -18.88
CA PRO A 72 -16.14 -7.20 -20.27
C PRO A 72 -17.41 -6.43 -20.67
N ASP A 73 -17.33 -5.63 -21.73
CA ASP A 73 -18.50 -4.95 -22.29
C ASP A 73 -19.29 -5.92 -23.20
N SER A 74 -18.57 -6.86 -23.86
CA SER A 74 -19.12 -8.00 -24.59
C SER A 74 -18.04 -9.06 -24.79
N GLY A 75 -18.46 -10.25 -25.23
CA GLY A 75 -17.62 -11.43 -25.42
C GLY A 75 -17.92 -12.53 -24.42
N THR A 76 -17.22 -13.65 -24.51
CA THR A 76 -17.48 -14.84 -23.70
C THR A 76 -16.20 -15.35 -23.05
N ILE A 77 -16.30 -15.76 -21.78
CA ILE A 77 -15.23 -16.34 -20.97
C ILE A 77 -15.59 -17.81 -20.73
N GLU A 78 -14.78 -18.73 -21.22
CA GLU A 78 -14.91 -20.15 -20.87
C GLU A 78 -13.78 -20.54 -19.93
N LEU A 79 -14.11 -21.05 -18.73
CA LEU A 79 -13.15 -21.50 -17.74
C LEU A 79 -13.55 -22.87 -17.19
N GLY A 80 -12.65 -23.86 -17.37
CA GLY A 80 -12.90 -25.23 -16.92
C GLY A 80 -14.12 -25.91 -17.55
N GLY A 81 -14.51 -25.50 -18.79
CA GLY A 81 -15.65 -26.05 -19.54
C GLY A 81 -16.99 -25.35 -19.25
N GLU A 82 -17.03 -24.35 -18.43
CA GLU A 82 -18.19 -23.49 -18.16
C GLU A 82 -18.04 -22.14 -18.86
N SER A 83 -19.14 -21.58 -19.39
CA SER A 83 -19.17 -20.33 -20.14
C SER A 83 -19.82 -19.22 -19.31
N PHE A 84 -19.26 -18.01 -19.38
CA PHE A 84 -19.69 -16.84 -18.64
C PHE A 84 -19.61 -15.59 -19.51
N ASP A 85 -20.60 -14.70 -19.38
CA ASP A 85 -20.52 -13.34 -19.92
C ASP A 85 -19.64 -12.45 -19.02
N ALA A 86 -19.65 -12.71 -17.70
CA ALA A 86 -18.77 -12.14 -16.71
C ALA A 86 -18.62 -13.10 -15.53
N ILE A 87 -17.39 -13.28 -15.03
CA ILE A 87 -17.12 -14.19 -13.92
C ILE A 87 -16.69 -13.36 -12.68
N PRO A 88 -17.26 -13.59 -11.47
CA PRO A 88 -16.74 -12.96 -10.26
C PRO A 88 -15.37 -13.52 -9.86
N PRO A 89 -14.46 -12.73 -9.24
CA PRO A 89 -13.10 -13.18 -8.84
C PRO A 89 -13.10 -14.46 -8.01
N ILE A 90 -14.03 -14.57 -7.07
CA ILE A 90 -14.17 -15.77 -6.20
C ILE A 90 -14.51 -16.99 -7.03
N ALA A 91 -15.42 -16.85 -8.01
CA ALA A 91 -15.84 -17.94 -8.87
C ALA A 91 -14.71 -18.38 -9.82
N ALA A 92 -13.89 -17.45 -10.31
CA ALA A 92 -12.70 -17.77 -11.10
C ALA A 92 -11.68 -18.57 -10.27
N GLN A 93 -11.42 -18.13 -9.04
CA GLN A 93 -10.52 -18.80 -8.11
C GLN A 93 -11.02 -20.21 -7.72
N GLU A 94 -12.32 -20.39 -7.45
CA GLU A 94 -12.93 -21.68 -7.15
C GLU A 94 -12.84 -22.69 -8.30
N ARG A 95 -12.71 -22.19 -9.55
CA ARG A 95 -12.50 -23.00 -10.77
C ARG A 95 -11.03 -23.27 -11.07
N GLY A 96 -10.14 -22.79 -10.20
CA GLY A 96 -8.70 -23.05 -10.27
C GLY A 96 -7.92 -22.00 -11.06
N LEU A 97 -8.40 -20.75 -11.20
CA LEU A 97 -7.62 -19.67 -11.75
C LEU A 97 -6.89 -18.91 -10.63
N ALA A 98 -5.56 -18.79 -10.74
CA ALA A 98 -4.75 -17.95 -9.87
C ALA A 98 -3.99 -16.91 -10.69
N ILE A 99 -3.77 -15.74 -10.12
CA ILE A 99 -3.07 -14.63 -10.79
C ILE A 99 -2.02 -14.03 -9.83
N VAL A 100 -0.80 -13.90 -10.33
CA VAL A 100 0.29 -13.12 -9.76
C VAL A 100 0.38 -11.82 -10.56
N ARG A 101 0.23 -10.69 -9.90
CA ARG A 101 0.17 -9.36 -10.53
C ARG A 101 1.52 -8.66 -10.46
N GLN A 102 1.73 -7.71 -11.35
CA GLN A 102 2.88 -6.81 -11.32
C GLN A 102 2.96 -6.06 -9.98
N ASP A 103 1.82 -5.55 -9.47
CA ASP A 103 1.69 -5.02 -8.10
C ASP A 103 1.04 -6.11 -7.21
N PRO A 104 1.81 -6.75 -6.29
CA PRO A 104 1.32 -7.84 -5.47
C PRO A 104 0.09 -7.49 -4.64
N ALA A 105 -0.93 -8.35 -4.64
CA ALA A 105 -2.13 -8.20 -3.82
C ALA A 105 -1.85 -8.63 -2.38
N LEU A 106 -0.92 -7.93 -1.72
CA LEU A 106 -0.51 -8.15 -0.33
C LEU A 106 -1.07 -7.06 0.58
N LEU A 107 -1.23 -7.43 1.85
CA LEU A 107 -1.76 -6.57 2.91
C LEU A 107 -0.60 -6.12 3.81
N PRO A 108 -0.09 -4.88 3.66
CA PRO A 108 1.16 -4.43 4.27
C PRO A 108 1.18 -4.54 5.80
N ASP A 109 0.06 -4.26 6.45
CA ASP A 109 -0.06 -4.26 7.91
C ASP A 109 -0.19 -5.66 8.53
N LEU A 110 -0.41 -6.69 7.71
CA LEU A 110 -0.54 -8.07 8.12
C LEU A 110 0.80 -8.80 8.01
N THR A 111 0.92 -9.89 8.77
CA THR A 111 2.10 -10.77 8.73
C THR A 111 2.09 -11.67 7.49
N VAL A 112 3.22 -12.29 7.17
CA VAL A 112 3.34 -13.34 6.13
C VAL A 112 2.31 -14.44 6.40
N ALA A 113 2.21 -14.94 7.65
CA ALA A 113 1.24 -15.96 8.00
C ALA A 113 -0.21 -15.53 7.77
N GLU A 114 -0.57 -14.30 8.11
CA GLU A 114 -1.93 -13.77 7.92
C GLU A 114 -2.27 -13.60 6.43
N ASN A 115 -1.32 -13.13 5.62
CA ASN A 115 -1.49 -13.05 4.16
C ASN A 115 -1.64 -14.42 3.52
N MET A 116 -0.86 -15.43 3.95
CA MET A 116 -0.98 -16.81 3.52
C MET A 116 -2.32 -17.43 3.97
N ALA A 117 -2.78 -17.13 5.19
CA ALA A 117 -4.05 -17.65 5.72
C ALA A 117 -5.28 -17.15 4.95
N ILE A 118 -5.27 -15.89 4.48
CA ILE A 118 -6.35 -15.32 3.66
C ILE A 118 -6.44 -16.04 2.30
N ALA A 119 -5.27 -16.34 1.72
CA ALA A 119 -5.18 -16.99 0.41
C ALA A 119 -5.22 -18.53 0.47
N ALA A 120 -5.24 -19.12 1.67
CA ALA A 120 -5.24 -20.59 1.83
C ALA A 120 -6.46 -21.23 1.15
N PRO A 121 -6.29 -22.41 0.52
CA PRO A 121 -7.38 -23.14 -0.12
C PRO A 121 -8.55 -23.34 0.83
N ARG A 122 -9.78 -23.13 0.33
CA ARG A 122 -10.99 -23.42 1.07
C ARG A 122 -11.08 -24.92 1.32
N GLY A 123 -11.23 -25.34 2.58
CA GLY A 123 -11.29 -26.76 2.95
C GLY A 123 -9.96 -27.39 3.38
N LEU A 124 -8.86 -26.63 3.41
CA LEU A 124 -7.56 -27.13 3.86
C LEU A 124 -7.60 -27.77 5.26
N GLY A 125 -8.55 -27.35 6.15
CA GLY A 125 -8.83 -27.96 7.44
C GLY A 125 -7.71 -27.85 8.49
N LEU A 126 -6.52 -27.36 8.10
CA LEU A 126 -5.35 -27.26 8.97
C LEU A 126 -5.50 -26.13 10.00
N ARG A 127 -5.00 -26.35 11.21
CA ARG A 127 -5.02 -25.36 12.31
C ARG A 127 -3.73 -25.42 13.14
N GLY A 128 -3.41 -24.32 13.81
CA GLY A 128 -2.31 -24.28 14.79
C GLY A 128 -0.93 -24.55 14.16
N ALA A 129 -0.22 -25.55 14.67
CA ALA A 129 1.12 -25.93 14.19
C ALA A 129 1.08 -26.44 12.74
N ALA A 130 0.17 -27.37 12.42
CA ALA A 130 0.07 -27.94 11.08
C ALA A 130 -0.17 -26.90 9.98
N LEU A 131 -0.92 -25.83 10.28
CA LEU A 131 -1.09 -24.73 9.33
C LEU A 131 0.21 -23.93 9.15
N ARG A 132 0.96 -23.72 10.21
CA ARG A 132 2.27 -23.04 10.12
C ARG A 132 3.29 -23.86 9.35
N ASP A 133 3.34 -25.18 9.59
CA ASP A 133 4.25 -26.08 8.90
C ASP A 133 3.94 -26.10 7.40
N TRP A 134 2.66 -26.17 7.03
CA TRP A 134 2.22 -26.04 5.64
C TRP A 134 2.63 -24.71 5.01
N MET A 135 2.45 -23.59 5.72
CA MET A 135 2.87 -22.26 5.21
C MET A 135 4.37 -22.20 4.97
N SER A 136 5.16 -22.71 5.91
CA SER A 136 6.62 -22.76 5.78
C SER A 136 7.03 -23.63 4.58
N GLU A 137 6.39 -24.77 4.37
CA GLU A 137 6.63 -25.62 3.20
C GLU A 137 6.35 -24.89 1.87
N GLN A 138 5.25 -24.11 1.78
CA GLN A 138 4.95 -23.33 0.56
C GLN A 138 6.02 -22.26 0.30
N LEU A 139 6.54 -21.61 1.35
CA LEU A 139 7.61 -20.60 1.22
C LEU A 139 8.95 -21.23 0.84
N ASP A 140 9.26 -22.39 1.41
CA ASP A 140 10.50 -23.13 1.11
C ASP A 140 10.53 -23.63 -0.35
N ARG A 141 9.39 -24.05 -0.91
CA ARG A 141 9.26 -24.46 -2.32
C ARG A 141 9.74 -23.41 -3.31
N ILE A 142 9.51 -22.14 -3.01
CA ILE A 142 9.97 -21.01 -3.84
C ILE A 142 11.29 -20.42 -3.36
N GLY A 143 11.89 -20.97 -2.30
CA GLY A 143 13.14 -20.52 -1.69
C GLY A 143 13.04 -19.19 -0.95
N LEU A 144 11.84 -18.79 -0.50
CA LEU A 144 11.62 -17.58 0.28
C LEU A 144 11.83 -17.88 1.77
N ARG A 145 13.01 -17.48 2.30
CA ARG A 145 13.35 -17.62 3.72
C ARG A 145 12.97 -16.38 4.49
N VAL A 146 11.77 -16.37 5.08
CA VAL A 146 11.24 -15.28 5.92
C VAL A 146 10.49 -15.86 7.11
N HIS A 147 10.49 -15.15 8.23
CA HIS A 147 9.74 -15.59 9.40
C HIS A 147 8.24 -15.33 9.19
N LEU A 148 7.37 -16.30 9.52
CA LEU A 148 5.92 -16.19 9.37
C LEU A 148 5.29 -15.00 10.11
N GLY A 149 5.94 -14.51 11.18
CA GLY A 149 5.53 -13.34 11.95
C GLY A 149 5.99 -12.00 11.36
N THR A 150 6.84 -12.00 10.33
CA THR A 150 7.31 -10.77 9.68
C THR A 150 6.15 -10.06 8.98
N ARG A 151 6.06 -8.73 9.09
CA ARG A 151 5.05 -7.95 8.38
C ARG A 151 5.45 -7.74 6.92
N ILE A 152 4.47 -7.63 6.05
CA ILE A 152 4.71 -7.45 4.61
C ILE A 152 5.45 -6.14 4.33
N GLU A 153 5.20 -5.07 5.08
CA GLU A 153 5.91 -3.80 4.92
C GLU A 153 7.43 -3.91 5.17
N GLU A 154 7.87 -4.90 5.95
CA GLU A 154 9.28 -5.17 6.26
C GLU A 154 9.99 -5.99 5.16
N LEU A 155 9.23 -6.58 4.22
CA LEU A 155 9.78 -7.37 3.11
C LEU A 155 10.27 -6.47 1.98
N THR A 156 11.36 -6.88 1.33
CA THR A 156 11.82 -6.26 0.09
C THR A 156 10.82 -6.48 -1.05
N VAL A 157 10.92 -5.70 -2.13
CA VAL A 157 10.03 -5.82 -3.29
C VAL A 157 10.09 -7.24 -3.88
N GLY A 158 11.29 -7.80 -4.04
CA GLY A 158 11.47 -9.18 -4.53
C GLY A 158 10.86 -10.23 -3.60
N GLN A 159 11.00 -10.08 -2.27
CA GLN A 159 10.37 -10.99 -1.30
C GLN A 159 8.84 -10.91 -1.35
N ARG A 160 8.27 -9.74 -1.57
CA ARG A 160 6.81 -9.57 -1.75
C ARG A 160 6.33 -10.28 -3.02
N GLN A 161 7.07 -10.17 -4.12
CA GLN A 161 6.74 -10.85 -5.37
C GLN A 161 6.77 -12.38 -5.21
N LEU A 162 7.81 -12.91 -4.56
CA LEU A 162 7.91 -14.34 -4.26
C LEU A 162 6.77 -14.81 -3.33
N LEU A 163 6.40 -14.02 -2.33
CA LEU A 163 5.27 -14.36 -1.45
C LEU A 163 3.95 -14.42 -2.23
N GLU A 164 3.72 -13.49 -3.18
CA GLU A 164 2.53 -13.53 -4.03
C GLU A 164 2.53 -14.79 -4.90
N LEU A 165 3.67 -15.16 -5.45
CA LEU A 165 3.83 -16.41 -6.21
C LEU A 165 3.57 -17.64 -5.34
N ALA A 166 4.11 -17.69 -4.09
CA ALA A 166 3.83 -18.77 -3.15
C ALA A 166 2.33 -18.93 -2.89
N LYS A 167 1.62 -17.82 -2.67
CA LYS A 167 0.17 -17.80 -2.46
C LYS A 167 -0.60 -18.37 -3.67
N ALA A 168 -0.20 -17.97 -4.88
CA ALA A 168 -0.84 -18.44 -6.11
C ALA A 168 -0.62 -19.93 -6.34
N LEU A 169 0.61 -20.41 -6.15
CA LEU A 169 0.97 -21.83 -6.32
C LEU A 169 0.36 -22.74 -5.24
N ALA A 170 0.17 -22.22 -4.02
CA ALA A 170 -0.46 -22.93 -2.91
C ALA A 170 -1.93 -23.31 -3.19
N LEU A 171 -2.57 -22.67 -4.18
CA LEU A 171 -3.92 -22.99 -4.65
C LEU A 171 -3.96 -24.18 -5.62
N GLU A 172 -2.81 -24.71 -6.04
CA GLU A 172 -2.69 -25.74 -7.10
C GLU A 172 -3.54 -25.40 -8.32
N PRO A 173 -3.29 -24.25 -8.97
CA PRO A 173 -4.17 -23.73 -9.99
C PRO A 173 -4.19 -24.58 -11.26
N LYS A 174 -5.35 -24.62 -11.96
CA LYS A 174 -5.48 -25.13 -13.32
C LYS A 174 -5.04 -24.11 -14.36
N VAL A 175 -5.23 -22.81 -14.06
CA VAL A 175 -4.76 -21.69 -14.86
C VAL A 175 -3.96 -20.75 -13.94
N LEU A 176 -2.71 -20.52 -14.26
CA LEU A 176 -1.81 -19.62 -13.53
C LEU A 176 -1.44 -18.45 -14.44
N ILE A 177 -1.85 -17.25 -14.06
CA ILE A 177 -1.48 -16.02 -14.77
C ILE A 177 -0.33 -15.35 -14.00
N LEU A 178 0.75 -15.04 -14.70
CA LEU A 178 1.94 -14.38 -14.18
C LEU A 178 2.16 -13.06 -14.94
N ASP A 179 1.85 -11.94 -14.31
CA ASP A 179 1.99 -10.60 -14.90
C ASP A 179 3.31 -9.96 -14.44
N GLU A 180 4.33 -9.98 -15.32
CA GLU A 180 5.71 -9.50 -15.09
C GLU A 180 6.33 -10.02 -13.77
N PRO A 181 6.32 -11.34 -13.51
CA PRO A 181 6.66 -11.89 -12.20
C PRO A 181 8.14 -11.73 -11.83
N THR A 182 9.00 -11.46 -12.78
CA THR A 182 10.48 -11.42 -12.67
C THR A 182 11.04 -10.01 -12.64
N ALA A 183 10.24 -8.98 -12.91
CA ALA A 183 10.72 -7.59 -13.02
C ALA A 183 11.56 -7.11 -11.83
N PRO A 184 11.18 -7.39 -10.55
CA PRO A 184 11.95 -6.97 -9.38
C PRO A 184 12.96 -8.03 -8.88
N LEU A 185 13.22 -9.10 -9.66
CA LEU A 185 14.01 -10.25 -9.21
C LEU A 185 15.38 -10.27 -9.89
N GLY A 186 16.42 -10.65 -9.14
CA GLY A 186 17.73 -10.99 -9.71
C GLY A 186 17.72 -12.37 -10.36
N GLU A 187 18.70 -12.64 -11.25
CA GLU A 187 18.74 -13.85 -12.10
C GLU A 187 18.57 -15.17 -11.34
N GLN A 188 19.22 -15.35 -10.19
CA GLN A 188 19.07 -16.56 -9.38
C GLN A 188 17.63 -16.81 -8.91
N MET A 189 16.87 -15.75 -8.68
CA MET A 189 15.45 -15.85 -8.29
C MET A 189 14.56 -16.09 -9.51
N VAL A 190 14.92 -15.55 -10.68
CA VAL A 190 14.23 -15.83 -11.95
C VAL A 190 14.27 -17.32 -12.27
N ASP A 191 15.43 -17.97 -12.11
CA ASP A 191 15.56 -19.41 -12.32
C ASP A 191 14.63 -20.23 -11.43
N LYS A 192 14.50 -19.85 -10.15
CA LYS A 192 13.54 -20.50 -9.22
C LYS A 192 12.09 -20.29 -9.66
N VAL A 193 11.74 -19.10 -10.13
CA VAL A 193 10.39 -18.85 -10.68
C VAL A 193 10.14 -19.78 -11.87
N PHE A 194 11.10 -19.94 -12.78
CA PHE A 194 10.99 -20.82 -13.95
C PHE A 194 10.88 -22.29 -13.55
N GLU A 195 11.62 -22.74 -12.52
CA GLU A 195 11.44 -24.09 -11.96
C GLU A 195 10.01 -24.32 -11.48
N GLN A 196 9.41 -23.34 -10.79
CA GLN A 196 8.04 -23.45 -10.30
C GLN A 196 7.01 -23.41 -11.44
N VAL A 197 7.24 -22.60 -12.48
CA VAL A 197 6.40 -22.60 -13.68
C VAL A 197 6.43 -23.97 -14.37
N ARG A 198 7.62 -24.55 -14.56
CA ARG A 198 7.76 -25.91 -15.14
C ARG A 198 7.10 -26.98 -14.25
N ALA A 199 7.22 -26.84 -12.91
CA ALA A 199 6.54 -27.75 -12.00
C ALA A 199 5.01 -27.62 -12.05
N ALA A 200 4.46 -26.44 -12.33
CA ALA A 200 3.03 -26.22 -12.52
C ALA A 200 2.53 -26.82 -13.86
N THR A 201 3.26 -26.60 -14.97
CA THR A 201 2.89 -27.20 -16.26
C THR A 201 3.00 -28.73 -16.26
N ALA A 202 3.99 -29.30 -15.57
CA ALA A 202 4.10 -30.74 -15.37
C ALA A 202 2.86 -31.33 -14.64
N ARG A 203 2.16 -30.54 -13.84
CA ARG A 203 0.88 -30.87 -13.19
C ARG A 203 -0.34 -30.51 -14.04
N GLN A 204 -0.14 -30.27 -15.35
CA GLN A 204 -1.18 -29.89 -16.32
C GLN A 204 -1.84 -28.54 -16.03
N ALA A 205 -1.20 -27.61 -15.32
CA ALA A 205 -1.64 -26.24 -15.27
C ALA A 205 -1.36 -25.52 -16.61
N ALA A 206 -2.30 -24.72 -17.10
CA ALA A 206 -2.05 -23.77 -18.17
C ALA A 206 -1.40 -22.52 -17.55
N VAL A 207 -0.22 -22.12 -18.03
CA VAL A 207 0.46 -20.93 -17.52
C VAL A 207 0.43 -19.83 -18.56
N ILE A 208 -0.09 -18.65 -18.18
CA ILE A 208 -0.06 -17.45 -19.01
C ILE A 208 1.06 -16.54 -18.45
N TYR A 209 2.09 -16.35 -19.25
CA TYR A 209 3.29 -15.59 -18.85
C TYR A 209 3.34 -14.25 -19.60
N ILE A 210 3.10 -13.16 -18.87
CA ILE A 210 3.16 -11.82 -19.43
C ILE A 210 4.54 -11.25 -19.12
N SER A 211 5.27 -10.88 -20.17
CA SER A 211 6.58 -10.23 -20.06
C SER A 211 6.83 -9.34 -21.26
N HIS A 212 7.74 -8.40 -21.11
CA HIS A 212 8.32 -7.62 -22.21
C HIS A 212 9.79 -8.00 -22.47
N ARG A 213 10.33 -8.98 -21.73
CA ARG A 213 11.71 -9.48 -21.86
C ARG A 213 11.76 -10.71 -22.75
N LEU A 214 12.12 -10.53 -24.01
CA LEU A 214 12.16 -11.61 -24.98
C LEU A 214 13.06 -12.80 -24.57
N PRO A 215 14.27 -12.60 -23.98
CA PRO A 215 15.10 -13.71 -23.51
C PRO A 215 14.40 -14.62 -22.49
N GLU A 216 13.60 -14.06 -21.59
CA GLU A 216 12.81 -14.84 -20.63
C GLU A 216 11.73 -15.67 -21.34
N VAL A 217 11.03 -15.04 -22.28
CA VAL A 217 9.97 -15.70 -23.06
C VAL A 217 10.56 -16.88 -23.86
N ARG A 218 11.69 -16.69 -24.50
CA ARG A 218 12.41 -17.78 -25.22
C ARG A 218 12.78 -18.97 -24.35
N ARG A 219 13.09 -18.71 -23.08
CA ARG A 219 13.51 -19.77 -22.14
C ARG A 219 12.34 -20.62 -21.62
N ILE A 220 11.13 -20.06 -21.59
CA ILE A 220 10.03 -20.70 -20.84
C ILE A 220 8.77 -20.95 -21.65
N ALA A 221 8.49 -20.17 -22.70
CA ALA A 221 7.22 -20.25 -23.43
C ALA A 221 7.22 -21.37 -24.50
N ASP A 222 6.06 -22.00 -24.66
CA ASP A 222 5.76 -22.95 -25.74
C ASP A 222 5.05 -22.22 -26.89
N HIS A 223 4.17 -21.27 -26.57
CA HIS A 223 3.36 -20.50 -27.51
C HIS A 223 3.46 -18.99 -27.19
N VAL A 224 3.35 -18.14 -28.21
CA VAL A 224 3.39 -16.68 -28.03
C VAL A 224 2.23 -16.02 -28.75
N THR A 225 1.56 -15.08 -28.08
CA THR A 225 0.56 -14.17 -28.64
C THR A 225 1.02 -12.74 -28.42
N VAL A 226 1.03 -11.94 -29.49
CA VAL A 226 1.39 -10.52 -29.45
C VAL A 226 0.14 -9.66 -29.56
N MET A 227 -0.05 -8.76 -28.59
CA MET A 227 -1.14 -7.78 -28.58
C MET A 227 -0.60 -6.36 -28.83
N ARG A 228 -1.34 -5.57 -29.58
CA ARG A 228 -1.12 -4.13 -29.77
C ARG A 228 -2.43 -3.41 -30.00
N ASP A 229 -2.59 -2.23 -29.37
CA ASP A 229 -3.78 -1.35 -29.50
C ASP A 229 -5.11 -2.05 -29.19
N GLY A 230 -5.10 -3.01 -28.27
CA GLY A 230 -6.30 -3.79 -27.87
C GLY A 230 -6.69 -4.91 -28.82
N GLU A 231 -5.81 -5.30 -29.75
CA GLU A 231 -6.04 -6.37 -30.73
C GLU A 231 -4.89 -7.39 -30.71
N VAL A 232 -5.16 -8.65 -31.11
CA VAL A 232 -4.12 -9.66 -31.37
C VAL A 232 -3.50 -9.37 -32.73
N ARG A 233 -2.18 -9.26 -32.82
CA ARG A 233 -1.42 -8.99 -34.04
C ARG A 233 -0.76 -10.24 -34.62
N GLY A 234 -0.50 -11.23 -33.77
CA GLY A 234 0.07 -12.50 -34.19
C GLY A 234 0.01 -13.51 -33.04
N SER A 235 -0.08 -14.79 -33.38
CA SER A 235 -0.07 -15.90 -32.42
C SER A 235 0.56 -17.13 -33.12
N ALA A 236 1.59 -17.70 -32.52
CA ALA A 236 2.31 -18.86 -33.07
C ALA A 236 3.06 -19.65 -31.99
N PRO A 237 3.47 -20.89 -32.23
CA PRO A 237 4.48 -21.57 -31.44
C PRO A 237 5.75 -20.75 -31.35
N ILE A 238 6.41 -20.74 -30.18
CA ILE A 238 7.59 -19.87 -29.96
C ILE A 238 8.74 -20.15 -30.93
N GLY A 239 8.89 -21.37 -31.43
CA GLY A 239 9.91 -21.75 -32.40
C GLY A 239 9.67 -21.26 -33.84
N GLU A 240 8.43 -20.83 -34.16
CA GLU A 240 8.03 -20.37 -35.48
C GLU A 240 8.07 -18.85 -35.65
N MET A 241 8.29 -18.09 -34.59
CA MET A 241 8.34 -16.62 -34.61
C MET A 241 9.74 -16.13 -34.16
N SER A 242 10.43 -15.35 -35.00
CA SER A 242 11.72 -14.77 -34.66
C SER A 242 11.60 -13.59 -33.67
N ASP A 243 12.73 -13.19 -33.02
CA ASP A 243 12.73 -12.02 -32.12
C ASP A 243 12.43 -10.72 -32.87
N GLU A 244 12.94 -10.60 -34.11
CA GLU A 244 12.65 -9.45 -34.98
C GLU A 244 11.16 -9.38 -35.34
N GLU A 245 10.52 -10.51 -35.64
CA GLU A 245 9.07 -10.58 -35.93
C GLU A 245 8.26 -10.23 -34.69
N MET A 246 8.62 -10.76 -33.50
CA MET A 246 7.97 -10.40 -32.24
C MET A 246 8.06 -8.90 -31.98
N LEU A 247 9.27 -8.33 -32.10
CA LEU A 247 9.48 -6.90 -31.91
C LEU A 247 8.71 -6.05 -32.93
N GLN A 248 8.70 -6.47 -34.21
CA GLN A 248 7.94 -5.77 -35.24
C GLN A 248 6.44 -5.78 -34.98
N LEU A 249 5.89 -6.90 -34.50
CA LEU A 249 4.47 -7.00 -34.12
C LEU A 249 4.15 -6.14 -32.89
N ILE A 250 5.06 -6.09 -31.90
CA ILE A 250 4.92 -5.28 -30.68
C ILE A 250 4.93 -3.81 -31.04
N VAL A 251 5.99 -3.31 -31.72
CA VAL A 251 6.23 -1.87 -31.95
C VAL A 251 5.49 -1.36 -33.20
N GLY A 252 5.25 -2.21 -34.19
CA GLY A 252 4.53 -1.88 -35.44
C GLY A 252 5.31 -1.10 -36.47
N ARG A 253 6.59 -0.86 -36.26
CA ARG A 253 7.55 -0.25 -37.20
C ARG A 253 8.91 -0.97 -37.07
N LYS A 254 9.72 -0.97 -38.12
CA LYS A 254 11.10 -1.45 -38.01
C LYS A 254 11.84 -0.54 -37.03
N LEU A 255 12.40 -1.14 -35.96
CA LEU A 255 13.31 -0.41 -35.06
C LEU A 255 14.63 -0.21 -35.80
N GLU A 256 14.81 1.01 -36.34
CA GLU A 256 16.13 1.49 -36.73
C GLU A 256 16.86 1.86 -35.44
N ALA A 257 17.98 1.18 -35.14
CA ALA A 257 18.86 1.32 -33.99
C ALA A 257 18.14 1.60 -32.60
N ALA A 258 18.16 0.65 -31.69
CA ALA A 258 17.53 0.78 -30.36
C ALA A 258 18.16 1.88 -29.49
N PHE A 259 19.39 2.28 -29.78
CA PHE A 259 20.15 3.29 -29.04
C PHE A 259 20.67 4.37 -29.96
N PRO A 260 20.74 5.64 -29.51
CA PRO A 260 21.36 6.74 -30.27
C PRO A 260 22.88 6.56 -30.35
N ASP A 261 23.49 7.10 -31.45
CA ASP A 261 24.90 7.08 -31.61
C ASP A 261 25.65 7.78 -30.47
N LYS A 262 26.75 7.21 -30.02
CA LYS A 262 27.64 7.79 -29.01
C LYS A 262 28.65 8.73 -29.72
N PRO A 263 28.67 10.03 -29.38
CA PRO A 263 29.62 10.97 -29.97
C PRO A 263 31.04 10.63 -29.54
N ALA A 264 32.03 10.92 -30.43
CA ALA A 264 33.44 10.79 -30.08
C ALA A 264 33.77 11.70 -28.89
N ARG A 265 34.37 11.13 -27.87
CA ARG A 265 34.67 11.79 -26.60
C ARG A 265 35.89 12.71 -26.76
N GLN A 266 35.78 13.97 -26.33
CA GLN A 266 36.90 14.87 -26.14
C GLN A 266 37.05 15.09 -24.62
N PRO A 267 38.25 14.83 -24.04
CA PRO A 267 38.45 15.05 -22.61
C PRO A 267 38.26 16.51 -22.25
N GLU A 268 37.37 16.78 -21.29
CA GLU A 268 37.09 18.12 -20.75
C GLU A 268 37.35 18.11 -19.24
N ALA A 269 37.44 19.31 -18.63
CA ALA A 269 37.56 19.39 -17.20
C ALA A 269 36.24 18.87 -16.54
N PRO A 270 36.30 18.03 -15.48
CA PRO A 270 35.11 17.43 -14.89
C PRO A 270 34.14 18.47 -14.35
N ALA A 271 32.88 18.34 -14.77
CA ALA A 271 31.76 19.16 -14.28
C ALA A 271 31.35 18.78 -12.87
N LEU A 272 31.40 17.49 -12.53
CA LEU A 272 31.16 16.98 -11.19
C LEU A 272 32.42 16.33 -10.62
N ARG A 273 32.77 16.68 -9.36
CA ARG A 273 33.80 15.97 -8.58
C ARG A 273 33.25 15.54 -7.25
N VAL A 274 33.35 14.24 -6.98
CA VAL A 274 32.98 13.61 -5.71
C VAL A 274 34.25 13.05 -5.06
N SER A 275 34.52 13.43 -3.82
CA SER A 275 35.71 12.99 -3.09
C SER A 275 35.33 12.41 -1.73
N GLY A 276 35.56 11.11 -1.56
CA GLY A 276 35.35 10.39 -0.33
C GLY A 276 33.92 10.43 0.21
N LEU A 277 32.92 10.44 -0.69
CA LEU A 277 31.51 10.53 -0.27
C LEU A 277 31.07 9.22 0.37
N SER A 278 30.51 9.32 1.59
CA SER A 278 30.03 8.18 2.38
C SER A 278 28.64 8.47 2.92
N GLY A 279 27.77 7.44 2.95
CA GLY A 279 26.39 7.53 3.42
C GLY A 279 25.79 6.17 3.75
N ALA A 280 24.49 6.09 3.91
CA ALA A 280 23.80 4.83 4.12
C ALA A 280 23.97 3.93 2.90
N GLY A 281 24.57 2.76 3.06
CA GLY A 281 24.73 1.78 1.97
C GLY A 281 25.95 2.00 1.06
N PHE A 282 26.73 3.08 1.21
CA PHE A 282 27.94 3.31 0.43
C PHE A 282 29.01 4.04 1.22
N ASN A 283 30.30 3.85 0.86
CA ASN A 283 31.43 4.36 1.60
C ASN A 283 32.62 4.75 0.70
N GLY A 284 33.19 5.94 0.94
CA GLY A 284 34.43 6.40 0.32
C GLY A 284 34.40 6.51 -1.21
N VAL A 285 33.24 6.87 -1.78
CA VAL A 285 33.07 6.93 -3.24
C VAL A 285 33.79 8.14 -3.81
N GLU A 286 34.63 7.89 -4.83
CA GLU A 286 35.30 8.88 -5.65
C GLU A 286 34.80 8.78 -7.08
N LEU A 287 34.30 9.88 -7.64
CA LEU A 287 33.77 9.93 -9.00
C LEU A 287 33.96 11.31 -9.61
N GLU A 288 34.45 11.35 -10.83
CA GLU A 288 34.47 12.54 -11.68
C GLU A 288 33.55 12.31 -12.86
N VAL A 289 32.78 13.33 -13.28
CA VAL A 289 31.94 13.26 -14.48
C VAL A 289 32.21 14.50 -15.33
N GLU A 290 32.47 14.27 -16.60
CA GLU A 290 32.79 15.33 -17.59
C GLU A 290 31.49 15.95 -18.14
N PRO A 291 31.53 17.17 -18.68
CA PRO A 291 30.42 17.70 -19.48
C PRO A 291 30.13 16.76 -20.67
N ARG A 292 28.87 16.68 -21.08
CA ARG A 292 28.40 15.81 -22.19
C ARG A 292 28.55 14.31 -21.95
N GLU A 293 28.97 13.88 -20.76
CA GLU A 293 29.15 12.48 -20.43
C GLU A 293 27.88 11.89 -19.83
N ILE A 294 27.50 10.69 -20.25
CA ILE A 294 26.51 9.84 -19.57
C ILE A 294 27.28 8.72 -18.86
N VAL A 295 27.28 8.78 -17.52
CA VAL A 295 27.90 7.77 -16.67
C VAL A 295 26.84 6.81 -16.17
N GLY A 296 27.01 5.51 -16.46
CA GLY A 296 26.18 4.45 -15.93
C GLY A 296 26.68 3.94 -14.58
N LEU A 297 25.78 3.74 -13.62
CA LEU A 297 26.07 3.07 -12.36
C LEU A 297 25.41 1.70 -12.35
N ALA A 298 26.23 0.66 -12.40
CA ALA A 298 25.81 -0.74 -12.40
C ALA A 298 25.99 -1.37 -11.02
N GLY A 299 25.14 -2.33 -10.68
CA GLY A 299 25.25 -3.10 -9.43
C GLY A 299 23.97 -3.83 -9.09
N ILE A 300 24.04 -4.82 -8.19
CA ILE A 300 22.82 -5.47 -7.66
C ILE A 300 22.10 -4.49 -6.73
N ALA A 301 20.80 -4.54 -6.74
CA ALA A 301 19.96 -3.74 -5.85
C ALA A 301 20.43 -3.83 -4.38
N GLY A 302 20.65 -2.68 -3.74
CA GLY A 302 21.18 -2.58 -2.38
C GLY A 302 22.73 -2.58 -2.30
N ASN A 303 23.45 -2.47 -3.42
CA ASN A 303 24.90 -2.29 -3.44
C ASN A 303 25.36 -0.84 -3.31
N GLY A 304 24.45 0.12 -3.07
CA GLY A 304 24.77 1.51 -2.73
C GLY A 304 24.67 2.52 -3.88
N GLN A 305 24.43 2.09 -5.13
CA GLN A 305 24.33 2.98 -6.30
C GLN A 305 23.15 3.95 -6.22
N THR A 306 21.97 3.46 -5.84
CA THR A 306 20.77 4.29 -5.68
C THR A 306 20.92 5.25 -4.49
N GLU A 307 21.44 4.77 -3.35
CA GLU A 307 21.71 5.58 -2.17
C GLU A 307 22.74 6.67 -2.46
N PHE A 308 23.75 6.37 -3.26
CA PHE A 308 24.76 7.33 -3.71
C PHE A 308 24.13 8.48 -4.53
N VAL A 309 23.33 8.16 -5.54
CA VAL A 309 22.64 9.16 -6.37
C VAL A 309 21.66 10.00 -5.54
N ARG A 310 20.91 9.37 -4.62
CA ARG A 310 20.03 10.06 -3.68
C ARG A 310 20.79 10.99 -2.74
N ALA A 311 22.00 10.61 -2.33
CA ALA A 311 22.89 11.47 -1.53
C ALA A 311 23.37 12.70 -2.31
N LEU A 312 23.72 12.57 -3.60
CA LEU A 312 24.04 13.68 -4.50
C LEU A 312 22.84 14.64 -4.66
N ALA A 313 21.63 14.10 -4.76
CA ALA A 313 20.39 14.87 -4.78
C ALA A 313 20.06 15.54 -3.43
N GLY A 314 20.83 15.23 -2.38
CA GLY A 314 20.61 15.78 -1.02
C GLY A 314 19.42 15.18 -0.29
N LEU A 315 18.91 14.03 -0.74
CA LEU A 315 17.79 13.29 -0.15
C LEU A 315 18.25 12.40 1.02
N GLU A 316 19.52 11.98 1.00
CA GLU A 316 20.13 11.14 2.05
C GLU A 316 21.24 11.91 2.78
N LYS A 317 21.42 11.57 4.06
CA LYS A 317 22.54 12.12 4.84
C LYS A 317 23.85 11.50 4.37
N SER A 318 24.83 12.33 4.07
CA SER A 318 26.14 11.89 3.61
C SER A 318 27.24 12.79 4.16
N SER A 319 28.49 12.29 4.10
CA SER A 319 29.70 13.01 4.49
C SER A 319 30.73 12.87 3.41
N GLY A 320 31.57 13.87 3.21
CA GLY A 320 32.56 13.95 2.14
C GLY A 320 32.53 15.30 1.45
N GLU A 321 33.10 15.38 0.25
CA GLU A 321 33.09 16.59 -0.55
C GLU A 321 32.50 16.34 -1.93
N VAL A 322 31.57 17.20 -2.35
CA VAL A 322 31.00 17.21 -3.71
C VAL A 322 31.11 18.62 -4.27
N ARG A 323 31.65 18.74 -5.47
CA ARG A 323 31.76 19.99 -6.24
C ARG A 323 31.09 19.84 -7.60
N LEU A 324 30.27 20.82 -7.94
CA LEU A 324 29.70 20.96 -9.29
C LEU A 324 30.28 22.25 -9.90
N GLY A 325 31.15 22.10 -10.91
CA GLY A 325 32.04 23.18 -11.33
C GLY A 325 32.89 23.70 -10.14
N ASP A 326 32.87 25.00 -9.92
CA ASP A 326 33.57 25.62 -8.81
C ASP A 326 32.78 25.65 -7.49
N ARG A 327 31.52 25.20 -7.52
CA ARG A 327 30.60 25.31 -6.36
C ARG A 327 30.68 24.04 -5.50
N LYS A 328 31.03 24.20 -4.22
CA LYS A 328 30.93 23.14 -3.21
C LYS A 328 29.48 22.98 -2.73
N LEU A 329 28.97 21.76 -2.74
CA LEU A 329 27.60 21.43 -2.35
C LEU A 329 27.44 21.29 -0.83
N LYS A 330 26.26 21.66 -0.32
CA LYS A 330 25.84 21.40 1.07
C LYS A 330 25.08 20.08 1.11
N LEU A 331 25.74 19.02 1.55
CA LEU A 331 25.20 17.66 1.60
C LEU A 331 23.96 17.52 2.52
N GLY A 332 23.10 16.54 2.23
CA GLY A 332 21.91 16.18 3.02
C GLY A 332 20.82 17.28 3.04
N ARG A 333 20.78 18.14 2.02
CA ARG A 333 19.75 19.17 1.82
C ARG A 333 19.31 19.23 0.37
N SER A 334 18.18 18.64 0.04
CA SER A 334 17.64 18.59 -1.33
C SER A 334 17.48 19.99 -1.96
N LYS A 335 17.04 20.98 -1.17
CA LYS A 335 16.97 22.37 -1.65
C LYS A 335 18.32 22.90 -2.11
N ALA A 336 19.41 22.59 -1.40
CA ALA A 336 20.74 23.09 -1.76
C ALA A 336 21.26 22.41 -3.03
N SER A 337 20.96 21.13 -3.26
CA SER A 337 21.28 20.42 -4.50
C SER A 337 20.47 20.98 -5.66
N ASN A 338 19.19 21.21 -5.48
CA ASN A 338 18.32 21.81 -6.50
C ASN A 338 18.74 23.25 -6.85
N ASP A 339 19.06 24.09 -5.85
CA ASP A 339 19.57 25.46 -6.06
C ASP A 339 20.96 25.45 -6.77
N ALA A 340 21.67 24.33 -6.75
CA ALA A 340 22.93 24.14 -7.50
C ALA A 340 22.69 23.59 -8.94
N GLY A 341 21.46 23.32 -9.31
CA GLY A 341 21.09 22.78 -10.61
C GLY A 341 21.18 21.25 -10.69
N ILE A 342 21.19 20.53 -9.58
CA ILE A 342 21.12 19.05 -9.58
C ILE A 342 19.66 18.64 -9.57
N VAL A 343 19.26 17.90 -10.60
CA VAL A 343 17.91 17.36 -10.72
C VAL A 343 17.95 15.84 -10.63
N TYR A 344 17.04 15.26 -9.84
CA TYR A 344 16.90 13.82 -9.66
C TYR A 344 15.56 13.33 -10.20
N LEU A 345 15.63 12.34 -11.07
CA LEU A 345 14.49 11.59 -11.61
C LEU A 345 14.46 10.23 -10.90
N SER A 346 13.45 10.02 -10.07
CA SER A 346 13.28 8.80 -9.27
C SER A 346 12.73 7.66 -10.11
N ALA A 347 13.14 6.43 -9.80
CA ALA A 347 12.54 5.20 -10.30
C ALA A 347 11.05 5.09 -9.94
N ASP A 348 10.65 5.56 -8.74
CA ASP A 348 9.26 5.60 -8.31
C ASP A 348 8.58 6.91 -8.72
N ARG A 349 7.90 6.86 -9.89
CA ARG A 349 7.16 8.01 -10.43
C ARG A 349 5.92 8.36 -9.61
N HIS A 350 5.28 7.35 -8.99
CA HIS A 350 3.99 7.50 -8.35
C HIS A 350 4.09 8.11 -6.95
N ASP A 351 5.08 7.71 -6.20
CA ASP A 351 5.25 8.15 -4.81
C ASP A 351 6.27 9.29 -4.66
N GLU A 352 7.32 9.33 -5.52
CA GLU A 352 8.39 10.34 -5.43
C GLU A 352 8.48 11.26 -6.65
N GLY A 353 8.20 10.72 -7.86
CA GLY A 353 8.47 11.40 -9.12
C GLY A 353 7.45 12.47 -9.48
N LEU A 354 6.16 12.22 -9.42
CA LEU A 354 5.08 13.07 -9.91
C LEU A 354 3.96 13.22 -8.88
N VAL A 355 3.30 14.35 -8.87
CA VAL A 355 2.06 14.54 -8.12
C VAL A 355 0.91 14.06 -9.01
N MET A 356 0.47 12.82 -8.82
CA MET A 356 -0.46 12.13 -9.73
C MET A 356 -1.82 12.81 -9.92
N SER A 357 -2.27 13.61 -8.96
CA SER A 357 -3.52 14.39 -9.01
C SER A 357 -3.37 15.75 -9.73
N PHE A 358 -2.14 16.17 -10.08
CA PHE A 358 -1.87 17.41 -10.76
C PHE A 358 -1.88 17.22 -12.29
N SER A 359 -2.11 18.31 -13.00
CA SER A 359 -2.02 18.33 -14.46
C SER A 359 -0.57 18.20 -14.97
N VAL A 360 -0.42 17.94 -16.27
CA VAL A 360 0.88 17.97 -16.96
C VAL A 360 1.57 19.31 -16.71
N ARG A 361 0.85 20.43 -16.87
CA ARG A 361 1.38 21.78 -16.65
C ARG A 361 1.90 21.96 -15.23
N GLU A 362 1.11 21.61 -14.23
CA GLU A 362 1.48 21.80 -12.83
C GLU A 362 2.67 20.92 -12.43
N ASN A 363 2.73 19.67 -12.92
CA ASN A 363 3.87 18.81 -12.68
C ASN A 363 5.15 19.32 -13.36
N ALA A 364 5.08 19.67 -14.64
CA ALA A 364 6.25 20.13 -15.41
C ALA A 364 6.83 21.43 -14.85
N ALA A 365 5.99 22.39 -14.48
CA ALA A 365 6.44 23.68 -13.96
C ALA A 365 6.90 23.63 -12.50
N LEU A 366 6.58 22.59 -11.72
CA LEU A 366 6.71 22.56 -10.26
C LEU A 366 8.11 22.95 -9.75
N SER A 367 9.18 22.43 -10.36
CA SER A 367 10.56 22.72 -9.98
C SER A 367 11.05 24.09 -10.49
N ALA A 368 10.39 24.67 -11.51
CA ALA A 368 10.76 25.93 -12.16
C ALA A 368 9.83 27.10 -11.80
N LEU A 369 8.89 26.92 -10.87
CA LEU A 369 7.87 27.94 -10.52
C LEU A 369 8.48 29.30 -10.13
N SER A 370 9.67 29.34 -9.55
CA SER A 370 10.36 30.58 -9.22
C SER A 370 10.74 31.41 -10.45
N GLN A 371 10.92 30.79 -11.62
CA GLN A 371 11.24 31.47 -12.88
C GLN A 371 10.02 32.19 -13.46
N TYR A 372 8.82 31.67 -13.18
CA TYR A 372 7.54 32.19 -13.64
C TYR A 372 6.77 32.99 -12.59
N SER A 373 7.44 33.32 -11.46
CA SER A 373 6.79 34.00 -10.34
C SER A 373 7.29 35.45 -10.22
N HIS A 374 6.35 36.38 -10.23
CA HIS A 374 6.61 37.82 -10.04
C HIS A 374 5.92 38.28 -8.77
N ALA A 375 6.65 38.88 -7.85
CA ALA A 375 6.15 39.37 -6.55
C ALA A 375 5.35 38.29 -5.75
N GLY A 376 5.71 36.99 -5.89
CA GLY A 376 5.05 35.87 -5.20
C GLY A 376 3.83 35.27 -5.93
N PHE A 377 3.46 35.81 -7.08
CA PHE A 377 2.38 35.28 -7.91
C PHE A 377 2.91 34.63 -9.17
N VAL A 378 2.38 33.47 -9.54
CA VAL A 378 2.77 32.75 -10.75
C VAL A 378 2.09 33.34 -11.97
N SER A 379 2.88 33.72 -13.00
CA SER A 379 2.40 34.12 -14.29
C SER A 379 1.92 32.87 -15.07
N ARG A 380 0.61 32.62 -15.05
CA ARG A 380 0.01 31.48 -15.76
C ARG A 380 0.29 31.46 -17.26
N ARG A 381 0.48 32.63 -17.87
CA ARG A 381 0.78 32.74 -19.29
C ARG A 381 2.18 32.20 -19.60
N GLU A 382 3.19 32.69 -18.89
CA GLU A 382 4.59 32.28 -19.06
C GLU A 382 4.79 30.80 -18.72
N GLU A 383 4.20 30.34 -17.60
CA GLU A 383 4.17 28.94 -17.21
C GLU A 383 3.57 28.06 -18.32
N THR A 384 2.41 28.44 -18.85
CA THR A 384 1.70 27.66 -19.87
C THR A 384 2.48 27.61 -21.19
N GLU A 385 3.10 28.71 -21.59
CA GLU A 385 3.88 28.79 -22.82
C GLU A 385 5.13 27.91 -22.75
N ALA A 386 5.91 28.06 -21.67
CA ALA A 386 7.11 27.26 -21.45
C ALA A 386 6.81 25.74 -21.32
N VAL A 387 5.73 25.38 -20.61
CA VAL A 387 5.36 23.96 -20.48
C VAL A 387 4.86 23.38 -21.79
N ARG A 388 4.15 24.16 -22.61
CA ARG A 388 3.68 23.70 -23.91
C ARG A 388 4.85 23.43 -24.84
N GLU A 389 5.78 24.37 -24.96
CA GLU A 389 6.99 24.23 -25.77
C GLU A 389 7.77 22.97 -25.34
N GLN A 390 8.06 22.82 -24.06
CA GLN A 390 8.80 21.67 -23.55
C GLN A 390 8.06 20.34 -23.72
N ALA A 391 6.72 20.33 -23.64
CA ALA A 391 5.92 19.14 -23.85
C ALA A 391 5.87 18.73 -25.33
N GLU A 392 5.91 19.71 -26.25
CA GLU A 392 6.03 19.49 -27.70
C GLU A 392 7.43 18.96 -28.07
N ASP A 393 8.49 19.55 -27.54
CA ASP A 393 9.87 19.11 -27.77
C ASP A 393 10.09 17.65 -27.33
N LEU A 394 9.50 17.23 -26.23
CA LEU A 394 9.57 15.86 -25.72
C LEU A 394 8.50 14.92 -26.30
N ASP A 395 7.70 15.38 -27.26
CA ASP A 395 6.58 14.62 -27.84
C ASP A 395 5.69 13.96 -26.75
N VAL A 396 5.26 14.74 -25.75
CA VAL A 396 4.34 14.28 -24.69
C VAL A 396 2.94 14.10 -25.28
N LYS A 397 2.50 12.85 -25.45
CA LYS A 397 1.18 12.52 -26.02
C LYS A 397 0.09 12.75 -24.97
N THR A 398 -0.52 13.92 -25.00
CA THR A 398 -1.62 14.33 -24.12
C THR A 398 -2.67 15.12 -24.89
N PRO A 399 -3.97 14.97 -24.58
CA PRO A 399 -5.01 15.80 -25.17
C PRO A 399 -4.84 17.31 -24.88
N SER A 400 -4.26 17.62 -23.71
CA SER A 400 -4.00 18.99 -23.24
C SER A 400 -3.00 18.96 -22.09
N ILE A 401 -2.21 20.02 -21.93
CA ILE A 401 -1.35 20.21 -20.75
C ILE A 401 -2.15 20.36 -19.43
N ALA A 402 -3.47 20.57 -19.49
CA ALA A 402 -4.37 20.55 -18.35
C ALA A 402 -4.83 19.12 -17.96
N THR A 403 -4.48 18.11 -18.73
CA THR A 403 -4.79 16.70 -18.44
C THR A 403 -4.08 16.25 -17.16
N ILE A 404 -4.79 15.50 -16.27
CA ILE A 404 -4.23 14.97 -15.03
C ILE A 404 -3.22 13.87 -15.38
N VAL A 405 -2.02 13.92 -14.77
CA VAL A 405 -0.92 13.02 -15.10
C VAL A 405 -1.24 11.54 -14.82
N SER A 406 -2.10 11.24 -13.83
CA SER A 406 -2.52 9.84 -13.56
C SER A 406 -3.26 9.17 -14.71
N SER A 407 -3.78 9.93 -15.69
CA SER A 407 -4.47 9.39 -16.87
C SER A 407 -3.54 9.12 -18.05
N LEU A 408 -2.26 9.49 -17.97
CA LEU A 408 -1.28 9.26 -19.03
C LEU A 408 -0.64 7.87 -18.94
N SER A 409 -0.10 7.37 -20.08
CA SER A 409 0.72 6.18 -20.10
C SER A 409 2.04 6.38 -19.34
N GLY A 410 2.68 5.29 -18.88
CA GLY A 410 3.96 5.34 -18.15
C GLY A 410 5.06 6.09 -18.91
N GLY A 411 5.18 5.91 -20.24
CA GLY A 411 6.12 6.64 -21.08
C GLY A 411 5.86 8.15 -21.10
N ASN A 412 4.59 8.57 -21.21
CA ASN A 412 4.25 9.99 -21.17
C ASN A 412 4.41 10.60 -19.77
N GLN A 413 4.17 9.83 -18.71
CA GLN A 413 4.49 10.26 -17.33
C GLN A 413 6.00 10.50 -17.17
N GLN A 414 6.85 9.62 -17.71
CA GLN A 414 8.30 9.78 -17.67
C GLN A 414 8.75 11.03 -18.43
N LYS A 415 8.16 11.30 -19.61
CA LYS A 415 8.41 12.52 -20.38
C LYS A 415 7.99 13.78 -19.61
N VAL A 416 6.89 13.74 -18.84
CA VAL A 416 6.48 14.87 -17.97
C VAL A 416 7.49 15.08 -16.84
N ALA A 417 8.03 14.00 -16.24
CA ALA A 417 9.09 14.09 -15.23
C ALA A 417 10.37 14.70 -15.82
N LEU A 418 10.70 14.32 -17.06
CA LEU A 418 11.84 14.88 -17.79
C LEU A 418 11.61 16.35 -18.16
N ALA A 419 10.41 16.73 -18.60
CA ALA A 419 10.03 18.12 -18.84
C ALA A 419 10.23 18.99 -17.59
N ARG A 420 9.83 18.47 -16.41
CA ARG A 420 10.07 19.15 -15.14
C ARG A 420 11.57 19.34 -14.85
N ALA A 421 12.38 18.34 -15.18
CA ALA A 421 13.82 18.43 -15.03
C ALA A 421 14.42 19.53 -15.91
N LEU A 422 14.08 19.53 -17.19
CA LEU A 422 14.62 20.47 -18.18
C LEU A 422 14.16 21.91 -17.95
N LEU A 423 12.92 22.13 -17.60
CA LEU A 423 12.39 23.46 -17.26
C LEU A 423 13.13 24.10 -16.06
N SER A 424 13.74 23.29 -15.19
CA SER A 424 14.57 23.84 -14.09
C SER A 424 15.98 24.26 -14.52
N LYS A 425 16.37 24.07 -15.81
CA LYS A 425 17.70 24.37 -16.37
C LYS A 425 18.81 23.67 -15.57
N PRO A 426 18.87 22.34 -15.59
CA PRO A 426 19.79 21.57 -14.78
C PRO A 426 21.27 21.77 -15.19
N SER A 427 22.17 21.67 -14.23
CA SER A 427 23.61 21.58 -14.44
C SER A 427 24.13 20.14 -14.27
N LEU A 428 23.30 19.24 -13.73
CA LEU A 428 23.53 17.81 -13.59
C LEU A 428 22.18 17.10 -13.51
N VAL A 429 22.01 16.04 -14.29
CA VAL A 429 20.81 15.19 -14.25
C VAL A 429 21.17 13.82 -13.69
N LEU A 430 20.45 13.43 -12.65
CA LEU A 430 20.55 12.13 -11.99
C LEU A 430 19.30 11.33 -12.32
N VAL A 431 19.44 10.16 -12.91
CA VAL A 431 18.31 9.35 -13.37
C VAL A 431 18.42 7.95 -12.77
N ASP A 432 17.39 7.56 -12.05
CA ASP A 432 17.30 6.24 -11.42
C ASP A 432 16.25 5.42 -12.16
N GLU A 433 16.66 4.29 -12.77
CA GLU A 433 15.84 3.39 -13.58
C GLU A 433 14.98 4.13 -14.63
N PRO A 434 15.59 4.78 -15.64
CA PRO A 434 14.91 5.70 -16.59
C PRO A 434 13.74 5.05 -17.35
N THR A 435 13.80 3.75 -17.59
CA THR A 435 12.84 3.03 -18.42
C THR A 435 11.98 2.04 -17.64
N GLN A 436 12.01 2.07 -16.31
CA GLN A 436 11.18 1.19 -15.49
C GLN A 436 9.69 1.39 -15.75
N GLY A 437 9.00 0.34 -16.17
CA GLY A 437 7.56 0.37 -16.48
C GLY A 437 7.20 1.23 -17.71
N VAL A 438 8.14 1.39 -18.65
CA VAL A 438 7.98 2.10 -19.91
C VAL A 438 7.98 1.09 -21.06
N ASP A 439 7.15 1.33 -22.08
CA ASP A 439 7.09 0.50 -23.28
C ASP A 439 8.34 0.65 -24.19
N ALA A 440 8.57 -0.33 -25.08
CA ALA A 440 9.77 -0.37 -25.92
C ALA A 440 9.92 0.85 -26.84
N GLY A 441 8.81 1.39 -27.35
CA GLY A 441 8.84 2.59 -28.20
C GLY A 441 9.24 3.83 -27.42
N ALA A 442 8.64 4.03 -26.23
CA ALA A 442 8.97 5.18 -25.39
C ALA A 442 10.38 5.08 -24.77
N ARG A 443 10.96 3.86 -24.58
CA ARG A 443 12.37 3.71 -24.17
C ARG A 443 13.34 4.37 -25.13
N VAL A 444 13.20 4.10 -26.43
CA VAL A 444 14.05 4.69 -27.47
C VAL A 444 13.98 6.22 -27.45
N GLU A 445 12.79 6.78 -27.23
CA GLU A 445 12.60 8.22 -27.14
C GLU A 445 13.27 8.79 -25.87
N ILE A 446 13.17 8.12 -24.74
CA ILE A 446 13.84 8.52 -23.48
C ILE A 446 15.38 8.48 -23.66
N TYR A 447 15.94 7.44 -24.29
CA TYR A 447 17.38 7.36 -24.55
C TYR A 447 17.86 8.51 -25.44
N ARG A 448 17.09 8.86 -26.48
CA ARG A 448 17.39 9.99 -27.35
C ARG A 448 17.36 11.30 -26.55
N ASN A 449 16.33 11.54 -25.76
CA ASN A 449 16.22 12.74 -24.95
C ASN A 449 17.37 12.87 -23.93
N LEU A 450 17.79 11.77 -23.27
CA LEU A 450 18.92 11.79 -22.34
C LEU A 450 20.24 12.08 -23.10
N ARG A 451 20.41 11.56 -24.30
CA ARG A 451 21.59 11.84 -25.12
C ARG A 451 21.61 13.30 -25.64
N GLU A 452 20.46 13.86 -26.01
CA GLU A 452 20.29 15.27 -26.39
C GLU A 452 20.65 16.19 -25.21
N ILE A 453 20.17 15.90 -24.00
CA ILE A 453 20.56 16.62 -22.76
C ILE A 453 22.08 16.59 -22.56
N ALA A 454 22.71 15.44 -22.73
CA ALA A 454 24.15 15.33 -22.61
C ALA A 454 24.87 16.13 -23.71
N ALA A 455 24.36 16.12 -24.96
CA ALA A 455 24.94 16.89 -26.07
C ALA A 455 24.90 18.42 -25.83
N GLU A 456 23.94 18.92 -25.06
CA GLU A 456 23.86 20.32 -24.62
C GLU A 456 24.94 20.71 -23.60
N GLY A 457 25.76 19.77 -23.14
CA GLY A 457 26.87 19.99 -22.18
C GLY A 457 26.52 19.62 -20.75
N ILE A 458 25.33 19.06 -20.51
CA ILE A 458 24.85 18.70 -19.18
C ILE A 458 25.28 17.24 -18.89
N PRO A 459 26.09 16.98 -17.83
CA PRO A 459 26.43 15.62 -17.42
C PRO A 459 25.20 14.87 -16.91
N VAL A 460 25.14 13.58 -17.23
CA VAL A 460 24.03 12.70 -16.81
C VAL A 460 24.60 11.49 -16.07
N ILE A 461 24.03 11.16 -14.91
CA ILE A 461 24.31 9.90 -14.21
C ILE A 461 23.07 9.03 -14.25
N VAL A 462 23.20 7.82 -14.77
CA VAL A 462 22.12 6.85 -14.92
C VAL A 462 22.37 5.65 -14.01
N VAL A 463 21.42 5.33 -13.15
CA VAL A 463 21.38 4.05 -12.43
C VAL A 463 20.45 3.14 -13.19
N SER A 464 20.89 1.95 -13.55
CA SER A 464 20.03 0.94 -14.16
C SER A 464 20.42 -0.47 -13.73
N SER A 465 19.40 -1.30 -13.53
CA SER A 465 19.54 -2.74 -13.33
C SER A 465 19.66 -3.52 -14.64
N ASP A 466 19.41 -2.88 -15.79
CA ASP A 466 19.47 -3.45 -17.13
C ASP A 466 20.86 -3.18 -17.76
N SER A 467 21.68 -4.24 -17.86
CA SER A 467 23.04 -4.13 -18.41
C SER A 467 23.04 -3.73 -19.88
N LEU A 468 22.02 -4.13 -20.66
CA LEU A 468 21.89 -3.76 -22.06
C LEU A 468 21.57 -2.25 -22.22
N GLU A 469 20.75 -1.70 -21.34
CA GLU A 469 20.48 -0.26 -21.28
C GLU A 469 21.76 0.54 -20.99
N LEU A 470 22.54 0.08 -20.01
CA LEU A 470 23.81 0.72 -19.66
C LEU A 470 24.82 0.63 -20.82
N GLU A 471 24.95 -0.54 -21.46
CA GLU A 471 25.83 -0.72 -22.64
C GLU A 471 25.46 0.23 -23.77
N GLY A 472 24.15 0.30 -24.10
CA GLY A 472 23.68 1.10 -25.23
C GLY A 472 23.71 2.61 -25.01
N LEU A 473 23.36 3.05 -23.78
CA LEU A 473 23.17 4.46 -23.47
C LEU A 473 24.42 5.16 -22.92
N CYS A 474 25.22 4.51 -22.06
CA CYS A 474 26.25 5.16 -21.26
C CYS A 474 27.62 5.18 -21.99
N ASP A 475 28.39 6.24 -21.77
CA ASP A 475 29.75 6.39 -22.31
C ASP A 475 30.79 5.67 -21.45
N ARG A 476 30.53 5.59 -20.13
CA ARG A 476 31.36 4.93 -19.14
C ARG A 476 30.44 4.29 -18.09
N ILE A 477 30.87 3.15 -17.54
CA ILE A 477 30.09 2.45 -16.50
C ILE A 477 30.95 2.26 -15.27
N VAL A 478 30.35 2.57 -14.12
CA VAL A 478 30.94 2.41 -12.79
C VAL A 478 30.17 1.31 -12.06
N VAL A 479 30.86 0.27 -11.66
CA VAL A 479 30.26 -0.90 -11.00
C VAL A 479 30.38 -0.78 -9.49
N PHE A 480 29.22 -0.80 -8.83
CA PHE A 480 29.11 -0.78 -7.38
C PHE A 480 29.00 -2.20 -6.82
N SER A 481 29.76 -2.46 -5.75
CA SER A 481 29.58 -3.63 -4.92
C SER A 481 29.86 -3.27 -3.47
N ARG A 482 28.97 -3.68 -2.56
CA ARG A 482 29.08 -3.45 -1.10
C ARG A 482 29.34 -1.99 -0.71
N GLY A 483 28.73 -1.08 -1.44
CA GLY A 483 28.83 0.35 -1.18
C GLY A 483 30.11 1.01 -1.67
N THR A 484 30.95 0.33 -2.44
CA THR A 484 32.18 0.88 -3.02
C THR A 484 32.24 0.67 -4.52
N ILE A 485 32.99 1.50 -5.23
CA ILE A 485 33.27 1.30 -6.64
C ILE A 485 34.33 0.19 -6.75
N VAL A 486 34.01 -0.85 -7.55
CA VAL A 486 34.91 -2.02 -7.75
C VAL A 486 35.49 -2.11 -9.14
N ALA A 487 34.84 -1.48 -10.12
CA ALA A 487 35.35 -1.41 -11.50
C ALA A 487 34.84 -0.15 -12.22
N GLN A 488 35.58 0.31 -13.20
CA GLN A 488 35.16 1.32 -14.17
C GLN A 488 35.44 0.77 -15.56
N LEU A 489 34.40 0.73 -16.40
CA LEU A 489 34.47 0.22 -17.78
C LEU A 489 34.36 1.41 -18.73
N THR A 490 35.24 1.50 -19.67
CA THR A 490 35.31 2.60 -20.66
C THR A 490 35.43 2.05 -22.08
N ASP A 491 34.96 2.78 -23.07
CA ASP A 491 35.07 2.48 -24.48
C ASP A 491 34.70 1.01 -24.86
N SER A 492 35.64 0.24 -25.39
CA SER A 492 35.42 -1.15 -25.83
C SER A 492 35.17 -2.15 -24.69
N GLU A 493 35.34 -1.75 -23.42
CA GLU A 493 35.06 -2.59 -22.27
C GLU A 493 33.58 -2.50 -21.86
N VAL A 494 32.83 -1.53 -22.39
CA VAL A 494 31.39 -1.36 -22.13
C VAL A 494 30.61 -2.38 -22.94
N SER A 495 30.41 -3.56 -22.38
CA SER A 495 29.55 -4.62 -22.95
C SER A 495 28.73 -5.29 -21.85
N GLU A 496 27.56 -5.80 -22.22
CA GLU A 496 26.64 -6.50 -21.29
C GLU A 496 27.38 -7.63 -20.54
N GLU A 497 28.20 -8.42 -21.26
CA GLU A 497 28.99 -9.53 -20.70
C GLU A 497 29.98 -9.04 -19.63
N GLN A 498 30.72 -7.95 -19.93
CA GLN A 498 31.72 -7.37 -19.01
C GLN A 498 31.06 -6.75 -17.78
N ILE A 499 29.94 -6.07 -17.96
CA ILE A 499 29.11 -5.50 -16.86
C ILE A 499 28.65 -6.62 -15.94
N ALA A 500 28.02 -7.65 -16.51
CA ALA A 500 27.53 -8.81 -15.76
C ALA A 500 28.66 -9.56 -15.04
N ARG A 501 29.80 -9.79 -15.71
CA ARG A 501 31.00 -10.38 -15.09
C ARG A 501 31.49 -9.57 -13.90
N SER A 502 31.62 -8.26 -14.06
CA SER A 502 32.10 -7.38 -12.99
C SER A 502 31.21 -7.40 -11.78
N ILE A 503 29.87 -7.45 -11.98
CA ILE A 503 28.87 -7.58 -10.92
C ILE A 503 28.97 -8.94 -10.21
N VAL A 504 29.12 -10.05 -10.94
CA VAL A 504 29.21 -11.41 -10.40
C VAL A 504 30.53 -11.65 -9.67
N THR A 505 31.68 -11.27 -10.27
CA THR A 505 33.01 -11.46 -9.66
C THR A 505 33.13 -10.73 -8.33
N ALA A 506 32.53 -9.55 -8.21
CA ALA A 506 32.49 -8.79 -6.97
C ALA A 506 31.65 -9.45 -5.85
N ASN A 507 30.74 -10.37 -6.20
CA ASN A 507 29.86 -11.08 -5.26
C ASN A 507 30.35 -12.47 -4.83
N THR A 508 31.19 -13.17 -5.63
CA THR A 508 31.70 -14.50 -5.29
C THR A 508 32.51 -14.54 -3.99
N HIS A 509 33.13 -13.45 -3.59
CA HIS A 509 33.75 -13.28 -2.26
C HIS A 509 32.75 -13.19 -1.09
N ARG A 510 31.43 -13.16 -1.32
CA ARG A 510 30.39 -13.04 -0.30
C ARG A 510 30.00 -14.39 0.32
N GLU A 511 30.12 -15.51 -0.41
CA GLU A 511 29.70 -16.83 0.08
C GLU A 511 30.68 -17.40 1.11
N GLU A 512 31.95 -17.02 1.10
CA GLU A 512 32.93 -17.50 2.08
C GLU A 512 32.91 -16.73 3.40
N ALA A 513 32.42 -15.47 3.42
CA ALA A 513 32.38 -14.65 4.63
C ALA A 513 31.04 -14.70 5.40
N GLY A 514 29.98 -15.30 4.81
CA GLY A 514 28.62 -15.31 5.33
C GLY A 514 28.22 -16.54 6.15
N LYS A 515 29.14 -17.46 6.48
CA LYS A 515 28.90 -18.59 7.37
C LYS A 515 29.33 -18.28 8.80
N GLY A 516 28.64 -17.38 9.45
CA GLY A 516 28.91 -17.08 10.85
C GLY A 516 28.08 -15.95 11.38
N ASP A 517 26.80 -16.17 11.57
CA ASP A 517 26.02 -15.67 12.71
C ASP A 517 24.56 -16.21 12.68
N ASP A 518 24.42 -17.52 12.73
CA ASP A 518 23.19 -18.16 13.15
C ASP A 518 23.30 -18.42 14.66
N GLY A 519 22.79 -17.53 15.46
CA GLY A 519 22.64 -17.83 16.87
C GLY A 519 23.10 -16.71 17.80
N GLU A 520 22.20 -15.93 18.15
CA GLU A 520 21.91 -15.38 19.47
C GLU A 520 20.90 -14.27 19.26
N THR A 521 19.63 -14.62 19.43
CA THR A 521 18.59 -13.60 19.57
C THR A 521 18.89 -12.80 20.83
N SER A 522 19.70 -11.76 20.67
CA SER A 522 20.04 -10.83 21.75
C SER A 522 18.73 -10.30 22.34
N TRP A 523 18.67 -10.19 23.68
CA TRP A 523 17.53 -9.57 24.37
C TRP A 523 17.14 -8.20 23.78
N ARG A 524 18.10 -7.51 23.16
CA ARG A 524 17.87 -6.25 22.43
C ARG A 524 17.01 -6.45 21.16
N SER A 525 17.24 -7.50 20.39
CA SER A 525 16.42 -7.80 19.19
C SER A 525 14.99 -8.18 19.58
N ARG A 526 14.79 -8.91 20.69
CA ARG A 526 13.48 -9.21 21.26
C ARG A 526 12.77 -7.97 21.78
N LEU A 527 13.48 -7.02 22.41
CA LEU A 527 12.93 -5.74 22.84
C LEU A 527 12.50 -4.88 21.65
N VAL A 528 13.31 -4.82 20.60
CA VAL A 528 12.99 -4.06 19.37
C VAL A 528 11.78 -4.69 18.66
N SER A 529 11.72 -6.03 18.57
CA SER A 529 10.55 -6.71 17.96
C SER A 529 9.28 -6.51 18.81
N PHE A 530 9.37 -6.52 20.14
CA PHE A 530 8.25 -6.19 21.02
C PHE A 530 7.80 -4.73 20.84
N ALA A 531 8.75 -3.79 20.80
CA ALA A 531 8.45 -2.36 20.62
C ALA A 531 7.77 -2.04 19.28
N ARG A 532 7.98 -2.87 18.26
CA ARG A 532 7.29 -2.80 16.95
C ARG A 532 5.93 -3.52 16.95
N GLY A 533 5.64 -4.32 17.97
CA GLY A 533 4.40 -5.08 18.08
C GLY A 533 3.19 -4.23 18.48
N ASP A 534 1.97 -4.72 18.15
CA ASP A 534 0.70 -4.05 18.46
C ASP A 534 0.42 -3.91 19.97
N PHE A 535 1.14 -4.66 20.83
CA PHE A 535 0.99 -4.61 22.28
C PHE A 535 1.94 -3.65 22.98
N ALA A 536 2.93 -3.10 22.30
CA ALA A 536 3.85 -2.14 22.90
C ALA A 536 3.14 -0.88 23.45
N PRO A 537 2.16 -0.27 22.72
CA PRO A 537 1.36 0.82 23.26
C PRO A 537 0.61 0.44 24.55
N SER A 538 0.05 -0.78 24.59
CA SER A 538 -0.65 -1.26 25.79
C SER A 538 0.27 -1.39 27.01
N ALA A 539 1.51 -1.87 26.83
CA ALA A 539 2.48 -1.97 27.92
C ALA A 539 2.91 -0.57 28.42
N ILE A 540 3.09 0.39 27.51
CA ILE A 540 3.37 1.78 27.85
C ILE A 540 2.21 2.39 28.65
N LEU A 541 0.97 2.16 28.21
CA LEU A 541 -0.23 2.66 28.91
C LEU A 541 -0.35 2.11 30.33
N VAL A 542 -0.07 0.82 30.54
CA VAL A 542 -0.06 0.23 31.89
C VAL A 542 0.96 0.96 32.77
N ALA A 543 2.17 1.20 32.28
CA ALA A 543 3.18 1.94 33.02
C ALA A 543 2.72 3.37 33.34
N VAL A 544 2.15 4.08 32.37
CA VAL A 544 1.62 5.44 32.56
C VAL A 544 0.50 5.46 33.60
N ILE A 545 -0.48 4.54 33.53
CA ILE A 545 -1.58 4.42 34.51
C ILE A 545 -1.03 4.21 35.91
N LEU A 546 -0.05 3.32 36.08
CA LEU A 546 0.55 3.03 37.38
C LEU A 546 1.36 4.21 37.92
N ILE A 547 2.19 4.85 37.11
CA ILE A 547 3.01 6.01 37.50
C ILE A 547 2.11 7.19 37.88
N TYR A 548 1.13 7.49 37.03
CA TYR A 548 0.19 8.59 37.25
C TYR A 548 -0.72 8.31 38.46
N GLY A 549 -1.16 7.06 38.65
CA GLY A 549 -1.91 6.63 39.82
C GLY A 549 -1.11 6.75 41.12
N ALA A 550 0.15 6.30 41.11
CA ALA A 550 1.06 6.45 42.25
C ALA A 550 1.30 7.92 42.60
N TYR A 551 1.51 8.80 41.61
CA TYR A 551 1.62 10.22 41.81
C TYR A 551 0.35 10.81 42.47
N THR A 552 -0.84 10.51 41.91
CA THR A 552 -2.10 11.00 42.46
C THR A 552 -2.35 10.50 43.87
N TYR A 553 -2.02 9.22 44.14
CA TYR A 553 -2.09 8.61 45.47
C TYR A 553 -1.16 9.31 46.48
N SER A 554 0.03 9.70 46.10
CA SER A 554 0.97 10.41 46.97
C SER A 554 0.46 11.80 47.40
N GLN A 555 -0.41 12.41 46.56
CA GLN A 555 -1.03 13.71 46.87
C GLN A 555 -2.32 13.56 47.71
N ASN A 556 -3.11 12.47 47.43
CA ASN A 556 -4.35 12.25 48.13
C ASN A 556 -4.72 10.75 48.16
N HIS A 557 -4.68 10.13 49.37
CA HIS A 557 -4.96 8.70 49.55
C HIS A 557 -6.42 8.31 49.25
N LEU A 558 -7.37 9.27 49.25
CA LEU A 558 -8.78 8.99 48.96
C LEU A 558 -9.01 8.57 47.50
N VAL A 559 -8.07 8.81 46.60
CA VAL A 559 -8.14 8.37 45.22
C VAL A 559 -8.28 6.86 45.09
N THR A 560 -7.75 6.09 46.05
CA THR A 560 -7.84 4.61 46.11
C THR A 560 -9.00 4.13 46.96
N SER A 561 -9.91 5.01 47.46
CA SER A 561 -11.11 4.58 48.17
C SER A 561 -11.99 3.67 47.28
N ALA A 562 -12.60 2.64 47.86
CA ALA A 562 -13.44 1.69 47.13
C ALA A 562 -14.61 2.40 46.38
N TYR A 563 -15.12 3.48 46.95
CA TYR A 563 -16.15 4.31 46.31
C TYR A 563 -15.60 4.95 44.99
N ASN A 564 -14.46 5.61 45.10
CA ASN A 564 -13.88 6.32 43.98
C ASN A 564 -13.45 5.34 42.84
N LEU A 565 -12.76 4.25 43.20
CA LEU A 565 -12.34 3.23 42.23
C LEU A 565 -13.54 2.62 41.48
N ASN A 566 -14.65 2.36 42.16
CA ASN A 566 -15.88 1.86 41.54
C ASN A 566 -16.51 2.89 40.59
N SER A 567 -16.56 4.17 40.99
CA SER A 567 -17.08 5.24 40.14
C SER A 567 -16.22 5.38 38.83
N VAL A 568 -14.91 5.38 38.97
CA VAL A 568 -13.98 5.41 37.82
C VAL A 568 -14.14 4.17 36.93
N ALA A 569 -14.33 2.99 37.53
CA ALA A 569 -14.50 1.75 36.77
C ALA A 569 -15.80 1.73 35.95
N ILE A 570 -16.93 2.25 36.51
CA ILE A 570 -18.20 2.37 35.78
C ILE A 570 -18.07 3.36 34.61
N LEU A 571 -17.47 4.52 34.86
CA LEU A 571 -17.18 5.54 33.82
C LEU A 571 -16.27 4.98 32.71
N ALA A 572 -15.22 4.24 33.09
CA ALA A 572 -14.31 3.61 32.16
C ALA A 572 -15.01 2.52 31.33
N ALA A 573 -15.91 1.73 31.92
CA ALA A 573 -16.71 0.75 31.21
C ALA A 573 -17.63 1.40 30.17
N ALA A 574 -18.32 2.49 30.51
CA ALA A 574 -19.20 3.23 29.60
C ALA A 574 -18.39 3.72 28.36
N LEU A 575 -17.26 4.36 28.62
CA LEU A 575 -16.37 4.84 27.55
C LEU A 575 -15.77 3.68 26.74
N ALA A 576 -15.36 2.59 27.39
CA ALA A 576 -14.76 1.44 26.73
C ALA A 576 -15.73 0.78 25.74
N PHE A 577 -17.00 0.58 26.09
CA PHE A 577 -17.99 0.00 25.16
C PHE A 577 -18.13 0.85 23.88
N ILE A 578 -18.25 2.17 24.01
CA ILE A 578 -18.34 3.08 22.85
C ILE A 578 -17.02 3.07 22.06
N ALA A 579 -15.87 3.09 22.76
CA ALA A 579 -14.56 3.08 22.14
C ALA A 579 -14.24 1.74 21.42
N PHE A 580 -14.74 0.60 21.90
CA PHE A 580 -14.65 -0.67 21.17
C PHE A 580 -15.41 -0.61 19.85
N GLY A 581 -16.60 0.02 19.85
CA GLY A 581 -17.33 0.29 18.62
C GLY A 581 -16.53 1.16 17.66
N GLN A 582 -16.02 2.26 18.16
CA GLN A 582 -15.17 3.19 17.40
C GLN A 582 -13.92 2.50 16.82
N MET A 583 -13.31 1.60 17.60
CA MET A 583 -12.15 0.82 17.15
C MET A 583 -12.46 -0.09 15.96
N ILE A 584 -13.64 -0.72 15.94
CA ILE A 584 -14.07 -1.57 14.80
C ILE A 584 -14.17 -0.75 13.52
N VAL A 585 -14.71 0.46 13.60
CA VAL A 585 -14.81 1.38 12.45
C VAL A 585 -13.41 1.87 12.03
N ILE A 586 -12.58 2.26 13.00
CA ILE A 586 -11.20 2.72 12.73
C ILE A 586 -10.37 1.63 12.05
N PHE A 587 -10.58 0.34 12.34
CA PHE A 587 -9.92 -0.73 11.59
C PHE A 587 -10.21 -0.68 10.09
N THR A 588 -11.36 -0.15 9.66
CA THR A 588 -11.69 0.03 8.23
C THR A 588 -11.28 1.39 7.68
N ALA A 589 -10.36 2.10 8.33
CA ALA A 589 -9.94 3.48 8.02
C ALA A 589 -11.11 4.50 8.05
N GLY A 590 -12.17 4.20 8.82
CA GLY A 590 -13.32 5.09 9.05
C GLY A 590 -13.28 5.73 10.44
N ILE A 591 -14.10 6.76 10.62
CA ILE A 591 -14.40 7.36 11.94
C ILE A 591 -15.91 7.55 12.02
N ASP A 592 -16.52 7.15 13.14
CA ASP A 592 -17.96 7.37 13.39
C ASP A 592 -18.15 8.48 14.43
N LEU A 593 -18.50 9.67 13.94
CA LEU A 593 -18.78 10.81 14.81
C LEU A 593 -20.17 10.74 15.44
N SER A 594 -21.06 9.89 14.94
CA SER A 594 -22.44 9.80 15.42
C SER A 594 -22.62 9.01 16.72
N VAL A 595 -21.58 8.33 17.22
CA VAL A 595 -21.64 7.48 18.42
C VAL A 595 -22.12 8.21 19.67
N GLY A 596 -21.67 9.46 19.87
CA GLY A 596 -22.08 10.26 21.03
C GLY A 596 -23.57 10.63 21.02
N PRO A 597 -24.05 11.33 19.97
CA PRO A 597 -25.48 11.61 19.80
C PRO A 597 -26.35 10.36 19.77
N LEU A 598 -25.85 9.24 19.20
CA LEU A 598 -26.57 7.97 19.24
C LEU A 598 -26.73 7.50 20.70
N ALA A 599 -25.65 7.51 21.50
CA ALA A 599 -25.73 7.14 22.91
C ALA A 599 -26.74 8.01 23.68
N GLY A 600 -26.69 9.34 23.44
CA GLY A 600 -27.66 10.28 24.01
C GLY A 600 -29.11 9.97 23.60
N LEU A 601 -29.36 9.74 22.30
CA LEU A 601 -30.68 9.37 21.80
C LEU A 601 -31.19 8.07 22.43
N LEU A 602 -30.34 7.07 22.59
CA LEU A 602 -30.74 5.80 23.22
C LEU A 602 -31.12 5.99 24.68
N VAL A 603 -30.42 6.84 25.44
CA VAL A 603 -30.79 7.20 26.81
C VAL A 603 -32.12 7.96 26.84
N VAL A 604 -32.33 8.89 25.91
CA VAL A 604 -33.63 9.58 25.76
C VAL A 604 -34.76 8.58 25.48
N ILE A 605 -34.58 7.62 24.59
CA ILE A 605 -35.56 6.56 24.32
C ILE A 605 -35.83 5.77 25.61
N ALA A 606 -34.78 5.32 26.32
CA ALA A 606 -34.93 4.59 27.56
C ALA A 606 -35.76 5.34 28.59
N SER A 607 -35.65 6.67 28.69
CA SER A 607 -36.35 7.52 29.61
C SER A 607 -37.87 7.60 29.40
N PHE A 608 -38.43 7.04 28.32
CA PHE A 608 -39.86 6.88 28.11
C PHE A 608 -40.39 5.50 28.54
N PHE A 609 -39.51 4.47 28.52
CA PHE A 609 -39.89 3.07 28.73
C PHE A 609 -39.39 2.50 30.07
N ALA A 610 -38.20 2.91 30.51
CA ALA A 610 -37.52 2.40 31.72
C ALA A 610 -37.82 3.25 32.97
N VAL A 611 -39.06 3.70 33.11
CA VAL A 611 -39.51 4.59 34.19
C VAL A 611 -40.15 3.76 35.33
N GLU A 612 -40.12 4.29 36.56
CA GLU A 612 -40.70 3.66 37.73
C GLU A 612 -42.20 3.34 37.48
N GLY A 613 -42.65 2.17 37.93
CA GLY A 613 -44.03 1.71 37.80
C GLY A 613 -44.45 1.20 36.41
N LYS A 614 -43.57 1.16 35.43
CA LYS A 614 -43.83 0.52 34.11
C LYS A 614 -43.70 -1.00 34.21
N SER A 615 -44.50 -1.71 33.39
CA SER A 615 -44.41 -3.17 33.31
C SER A 615 -43.08 -3.65 32.71
N THR A 616 -42.64 -4.83 33.11
CA THR A 616 -41.45 -5.47 32.57
C THR A 616 -41.48 -5.57 31.02
N THR A 617 -42.66 -5.84 30.46
CA THR A 617 -42.90 -5.90 29.03
C THR A 617 -42.60 -4.56 28.35
N THR A 618 -43.02 -3.44 28.98
CA THR A 618 -42.73 -2.08 28.47
C THR A 618 -41.22 -1.78 28.48
N VAL A 619 -40.56 -2.17 29.56
CA VAL A 619 -39.08 -2.00 29.67
C VAL A 619 -38.34 -2.80 28.58
N ILE A 620 -38.74 -4.08 28.42
CA ILE A 620 -38.14 -4.93 27.34
C ILE A 620 -38.39 -4.30 25.97
N LEU A 621 -39.58 -3.80 25.68
CA LEU A 621 -39.89 -3.13 24.43
C LEU A 621 -39.00 -1.90 24.22
N GLY A 622 -38.73 -1.12 25.27
CA GLY A 622 -37.82 0.01 25.23
C GLY A 622 -36.39 -0.41 24.79
N PHE A 623 -35.86 -1.46 25.40
CA PHE A 623 -34.53 -1.99 25.00
C PHE A 623 -34.51 -2.53 23.56
N LEU A 624 -35.60 -3.19 23.11
CA LEU A 624 -35.71 -3.64 21.72
C LEU A 624 -35.74 -2.47 20.73
N ILE A 625 -36.42 -1.37 21.07
CA ILE A 625 -36.44 -0.14 20.25
C ILE A 625 -35.05 0.48 20.21
N MET A 626 -34.32 0.54 21.34
CA MET A 626 -32.93 1.02 21.37
C MET A 626 -32.02 0.20 20.49
N ILE A 627 -32.10 -1.13 20.54
CA ILE A 627 -31.32 -2.03 19.66
C ILE A 627 -31.70 -1.80 18.19
N GLY A 628 -32.98 -1.72 17.88
CA GLY A 628 -33.46 -1.44 16.53
C GLY A 628 -32.95 -0.10 16.00
N ALA A 629 -32.99 0.95 16.80
CA ALA A 629 -32.45 2.26 16.47
C ALA A 629 -30.92 2.17 16.19
N ALA A 630 -30.16 1.49 17.03
CA ALA A 630 -28.73 1.29 16.84
C ALA A 630 -28.41 0.56 15.49
N ILE A 631 -29.16 -0.51 15.19
CA ILE A 631 -28.99 -1.25 13.92
C ILE A 631 -29.31 -0.36 12.72
N VAL A 632 -30.40 0.39 12.77
CA VAL A 632 -30.83 1.29 11.69
C VAL A 632 -29.75 2.35 11.43
N ILE A 633 -29.24 3.01 12.46
CA ILE A 633 -28.24 4.07 12.33
C ILE A 633 -26.91 3.51 11.83
N GLY A 634 -26.45 2.38 12.36
CA GLY A 634 -25.23 1.73 11.88
C GLY A 634 -25.33 1.30 10.41
N THR A 635 -26.49 0.76 10.00
CA THR A 635 -26.76 0.38 8.60
C THR A 635 -26.82 1.62 7.70
N LEU A 636 -27.43 2.70 8.16
CA LEU A 636 -27.52 3.97 7.43
C LEU A 636 -26.09 4.53 7.18
N ASN A 637 -25.28 4.68 8.22
CA ASN A 637 -23.90 5.18 8.11
C ASN A 637 -23.06 4.32 7.16
N GLY A 638 -23.06 3.00 7.37
CA GLY A 638 -22.32 2.09 6.51
C GLY A 638 -22.78 2.12 5.05
N SER A 639 -24.09 2.27 4.80
CA SER A 639 -24.67 2.37 3.45
C SER A 639 -24.34 3.69 2.76
N LEU A 640 -24.43 4.81 3.46
CA LEU A 640 -24.06 6.13 2.93
C LEU A 640 -22.59 6.14 2.48
N ILE A 641 -21.70 5.52 3.26
CA ILE A 641 -20.27 5.45 2.94
C ILE A 641 -20.03 4.53 1.74
N ARG A 642 -20.63 3.34 1.71
CA ARG A 642 -20.32 2.34 0.67
C ARG A 642 -21.08 2.54 -0.63
N PHE A 643 -22.34 2.81 -0.56
CA PHE A 643 -23.20 2.94 -1.74
C PHE A 643 -23.43 4.40 -2.13
N GLY A 644 -23.54 5.30 -1.14
CA GLY A 644 -23.62 6.75 -1.38
C GLY A 644 -22.27 7.40 -1.71
N LYS A 645 -21.12 6.69 -1.53
CA LYS A 645 -19.76 7.17 -1.74
C LYS A 645 -19.40 8.44 -0.94
N PHE A 646 -20.04 8.65 0.19
CA PHE A 646 -19.68 9.71 1.12
C PHE A 646 -18.40 9.36 1.85
N THR A 647 -17.60 10.37 2.17
CA THR A 647 -16.48 10.15 3.10
C THR A 647 -17.01 9.79 4.49
N PRO A 648 -16.32 8.93 5.28
CA PRO A 648 -16.76 8.53 6.61
C PRO A 648 -17.13 9.71 7.51
N ILE A 649 -16.29 10.75 7.54
CA ILE A 649 -16.49 11.95 8.34
C ILE A 649 -17.76 12.69 7.90
N ALA A 650 -17.98 12.89 6.60
CA ALA A 650 -19.15 13.63 6.12
C ALA A 650 -20.46 12.88 6.40
N ALA A 651 -20.49 11.54 6.18
CA ALA A 651 -21.68 10.72 6.45
C ALA A 651 -22.04 10.74 7.94
N THR A 652 -21.06 10.46 8.81
CA THR A 652 -21.31 10.34 10.24
C THR A 652 -21.53 11.69 10.94
N LEU A 653 -20.97 12.79 10.41
CA LEU A 653 -21.25 14.14 10.86
C LEU A 653 -22.70 14.56 10.52
N ALA A 654 -23.18 14.25 9.33
CA ALA A 654 -24.57 14.51 8.96
C ALA A 654 -25.53 13.74 9.88
N THR A 655 -25.24 12.46 10.13
CA THR A 655 -26.01 11.63 11.07
C THR A 655 -25.90 12.14 12.49
N TYR A 656 -24.72 12.61 12.95
CA TYR A 656 -24.54 13.27 14.24
C TYR A 656 -25.55 14.41 14.46
N VAL A 657 -25.60 15.35 13.50
CA VAL A 657 -26.48 16.51 13.59
C VAL A 657 -27.97 16.07 13.58
N ALA A 658 -28.33 15.11 12.73
CA ALA A 658 -29.68 14.59 12.66
C ALA A 658 -30.12 13.91 13.97
N LEU A 659 -29.25 13.05 14.54
CA LEU A 659 -29.56 12.36 15.82
C LEU A 659 -29.69 13.34 17.00
N GLN A 660 -28.83 14.38 17.03
CA GLN A 660 -28.93 15.43 18.03
C GLN A 660 -30.28 16.18 17.91
N GLY A 661 -30.69 16.48 16.66
CA GLY A 661 -32.00 17.08 16.40
C GLY A 661 -33.16 16.20 16.86
N VAL A 662 -33.11 14.88 16.55
CA VAL A 662 -34.14 13.92 17.01
C VAL A 662 -34.16 13.82 18.53
N SER A 663 -33.01 13.77 19.21
CA SER A 663 -32.93 13.74 20.68
C SER A 663 -33.60 14.96 21.29
N LEU A 664 -33.35 16.15 20.76
CA LEU A 664 -33.99 17.41 21.23
C LEU A 664 -35.47 17.50 20.89
N LEU A 665 -35.93 16.91 19.77
CA LEU A 665 -37.36 16.82 19.45
C LEU A 665 -38.11 15.90 20.43
N LEU A 666 -37.50 14.79 20.83
CA LEU A 666 -38.09 13.85 21.79
C LEU A 666 -38.08 14.41 23.21
N ARG A 667 -36.99 15.09 23.60
CA ARG A 667 -36.86 15.79 24.88
C ARG A 667 -36.12 17.10 24.68
N HIS A 668 -36.80 18.22 25.02
CA HIS A 668 -36.17 19.56 24.92
C HIS A 668 -35.20 19.83 26.07
N THR A 669 -35.46 19.21 27.22
CA THR A 669 -34.67 19.35 28.48
C THR A 669 -34.54 18.01 29.15
N GLN A 670 -33.67 17.92 30.17
CA GLN A 670 -33.56 16.75 31.03
C GLN A 670 -34.95 16.35 31.62
N GLY A 671 -35.24 15.06 31.57
CA GLY A 671 -36.52 14.55 32.11
C GLY A 671 -36.67 13.02 31.95
N GLY A 672 -37.70 12.46 32.54
CA GLY A 672 -37.99 11.03 32.53
C GLY A 672 -36.98 10.25 33.38
N TYR A 673 -37.22 10.23 34.68
CA TYR A 673 -36.41 9.51 35.66
C TYR A 673 -36.45 8.01 35.38
N ILE A 674 -35.25 7.41 35.25
CA ILE A 674 -35.08 5.97 35.04
C ILE A 674 -35.32 5.26 36.38
N SER A 675 -35.99 4.12 36.34
CA SER A 675 -36.29 3.32 37.53
C SER A 675 -35.04 2.98 38.33
N THR A 676 -35.06 3.23 39.62
CA THR A 676 -33.98 2.94 40.57
C THR A 676 -33.59 1.47 40.55
N GLY A 677 -34.54 0.57 40.40
CA GLY A 677 -34.25 -0.86 40.30
C GLY A 677 -33.45 -1.24 39.06
N ILE A 678 -33.56 -0.49 37.93
CA ILE A 678 -32.78 -0.71 36.73
C ILE A 678 -31.38 -0.15 36.93
N THR A 679 -31.24 1.05 37.49
CA THR A 679 -29.91 1.64 37.72
C THR A 679 -29.11 0.83 38.72
N GLU A 680 -29.70 0.38 39.83
CA GLU A 680 -29.07 -0.50 40.80
C GLU A 680 -28.67 -1.86 40.22
N ALA A 681 -29.49 -2.43 39.34
CA ALA A 681 -29.17 -3.69 38.65
C ALA A 681 -27.91 -3.55 37.76
N ILE A 682 -27.77 -2.41 37.07
CA ILE A 682 -26.60 -2.11 36.22
C ILE A 682 -25.36 -1.82 37.08
N GLU A 683 -25.50 -1.18 38.23
CA GLU A 683 -24.44 -0.86 39.17
C GLU A 683 -24.04 -2.02 40.10
N THR A 684 -24.67 -3.19 39.94
CA THR A 684 -24.36 -4.39 40.73
C THR A 684 -22.85 -4.68 40.74
N LYS A 685 -22.36 -5.11 41.91
CA LYS A 685 -20.94 -5.43 42.14
C LYS A 685 -20.76 -6.89 42.50
N VAL A 686 -19.69 -7.48 42.00
CA VAL A 686 -19.22 -8.83 42.36
C VAL A 686 -17.81 -8.67 42.93
N ALA A 687 -17.61 -9.18 44.13
CA ALA A 687 -16.32 -9.02 44.86
C ALA A 687 -15.84 -7.56 44.99
N GLY A 688 -16.80 -6.62 45.08
CA GLY A 688 -16.48 -5.18 45.20
C GLY A 688 -16.13 -4.48 43.86
N ILE A 689 -16.17 -5.17 42.73
CA ILE A 689 -15.93 -4.62 41.38
C ILE A 689 -17.27 -4.51 40.63
N PRO A 690 -17.53 -3.40 39.93
CA PRO A 690 -18.74 -3.26 39.13
C PRO A 690 -18.79 -4.32 38.01
N VAL A 691 -19.95 -4.99 37.89
CA VAL A 691 -20.17 -6.03 36.86
C VAL A 691 -19.92 -5.47 35.45
N ALA A 692 -20.33 -4.23 35.22
CA ALA A 692 -20.11 -3.54 33.93
C ALA A 692 -18.63 -3.48 33.53
N PHE A 693 -17.72 -3.22 34.47
CA PHE A 693 -16.29 -3.19 34.22
C PHE A 693 -15.74 -4.59 33.95
N ILE A 694 -16.21 -5.60 34.70
CA ILE A 694 -15.84 -7.01 34.45
C ILE A 694 -16.27 -7.41 33.03
N VAL A 695 -17.49 -7.05 32.61
CA VAL A 695 -17.98 -7.33 31.25
C VAL A 695 -17.14 -6.59 30.19
N ALA A 696 -16.77 -5.32 30.42
CA ALA A 696 -15.90 -4.58 29.50
C ALA A 696 -14.52 -5.25 29.34
N VAL A 697 -13.91 -5.72 30.44
CA VAL A 697 -12.64 -6.46 30.40
C VAL A 697 -12.79 -7.76 29.62
N LEU A 698 -13.79 -8.59 29.94
CA LEU A 698 -14.04 -9.86 29.25
C LEU A 698 -14.32 -9.63 27.76
N LEU A 699 -15.07 -8.60 27.43
CA LEU A 699 -15.37 -8.23 26.05
C LEU A 699 -14.11 -7.76 25.30
N ALA A 700 -13.23 -6.98 25.96
CA ALA A 700 -11.95 -6.59 25.37
C ALA A 700 -11.10 -7.80 24.96
N PHE A 701 -10.98 -8.79 25.86
CA PHE A 701 -10.26 -10.05 25.56
C PHE A 701 -10.96 -10.87 24.48
N ALA A 702 -12.29 -10.95 24.51
CA ALA A 702 -13.06 -11.67 23.51
C ALA A 702 -12.93 -11.01 22.11
N LEU A 703 -13.05 -9.69 22.03
CA LEU A 703 -12.87 -8.94 20.77
C LEU A 703 -11.41 -9.04 20.27
N GLU A 704 -10.42 -8.95 21.16
CA GLU A 704 -9.00 -9.14 20.79
C GLU A 704 -8.76 -10.55 20.24
N TYR A 705 -9.31 -11.57 20.88
CA TYR A 705 -9.25 -12.96 20.41
C TYR A 705 -9.92 -13.12 19.03
N LEU A 706 -11.14 -12.56 18.86
CA LEU A 706 -11.86 -12.59 17.59
C LEU A 706 -11.08 -11.83 16.50
N LEU A 707 -10.51 -10.67 16.81
CA LEU A 707 -9.72 -9.87 15.89
C LEU A 707 -8.54 -10.65 15.31
N ARG A 708 -7.84 -11.44 16.17
CA ARG A 708 -6.61 -12.14 15.77
C ARG A 708 -6.82 -13.55 15.27
N ARG A 709 -7.92 -14.21 15.65
CA ARG A 709 -8.16 -15.64 15.40
C ARG A 709 -9.35 -15.94 14.50
N SER A 710 -10.23 -14.96 14.24
CA SER A 710 -11.42 -15.20 13.41
C SER A 710 -11.23 -14.63 11.98
N ARG A 711 -11.98 -15.21 11.03
CA ARG A 711 -12.09 -14.67 9.65
C ARG A 711 -12.64 -13.24 9.64
N TRP A 712 -13.57 -12.94 10.55
CA TRP A 712 -14.15 -11.59 10.68
C TRP A 712 -13.05 -10.56 11.01
N GLY A 713 -12.23 -10.82 12.02
CA GLY A 713 -11.16 -9.92 12.44
C GLY A 713 -10.08 -9.76 11.36
N LEU A 714 -9.74 -10.86 10.69
CA LEU A 714 -8.77 -10.84 9.59
C LEU A 714 -9.29 -10.02 8.39
N ASN A 715 -10.56 -10.21 7.99
CA ASN A 715 -11.20 -9.42 6.93
C ASN A 715 -11.26 -7.93 7.28
N LEU A 716 -11.61 -7.61 8.54
CA LEU A 716 -11.68 -6.23 9.02
C LEU A 716 -10.33 -5.52 8.90
N ARG A 717 -9.26 -6.17 9.35
CA ARG A 717 -7.88 -5.65 9.26
C ARG A 717 -7.38 -5.57 7.82
N ALA A 718 -7.73 -6.55 6.99
CA ALA A 718 -7.38 -6.59 5.58
C ALA A 718 -7.98 -5.40 4.80
N VAL A 719 -9.28 -5.11 5.01
CA VAL A 719 -9.96 -3.97 4.37
C VAL A 719 -9.32 -2.66 4.78
N GLY A 720 -8.95 -2.50 6.05
CA GLY A 720 -8.29 -1.27 6.51
C GLY A 720 -6.82 -1.15 6.13
N SER A 721 -6.14 -2.25 5.86
CA SER A 721 -4.73 -2.23 5.42
C SER A 721 -4.59 -1.79 3.95
N ARG A 722 -5.36 -2.44 3.05
CA ARG A 722 -5.41 -2.11 1.62
C ARG A 722 -6.71 -2.64 1.02
N GLU A 723 -7.68 -1.78 0.82
CA GLU A 723 -9.02 -2.17 0.37
C GLU A 723 -9.01 -2.86 -0.99
N ASP A 724 -8.27 -2.33 -1.97
CA ASP A 724 -8.17 -2.91 -3.31
C ASP A 724 -7.57 -4.33 -3.28
N ALA A 725 -6.51 -4.55 -2.49
CA ALA A 725 -5.91 -5.86 -2.32
C ALA A 725 -6.90 -6.83 -1.65
N ALA A 726 -7.60 -6.39 -0.61
CA ALA A 726 -8.62 -7.17 0.07
C ALA A 726 -9.77 -7.58 -0.89
N HIS A 727 -10.21 -6.65 -1.75
CA HIS A 727 -11.22 -6.96 -2.77
C HIS A 727 -10.72 -8.00 -3.79
N ARG A 728 -9.49 -7.84 -4.28
CA ARG A 728 -8.84 -8.78 -5.21
C ARG A 728 -8.64 -10.18 -4.60
N LEU A 729 -8.47 -10.27 -3.28
CA LEU A 729 -8.42 -11.53 -2.53
C LEU A 729 -9.81 -12.12 -2.24
N GLY A 730 -10.88 -11.53 -2.78
CA GLY A 730 -12.25 -12.02 -2.67
C GLY A 730 -12.95 -11.69 -1.35
N ILE A 731 -12.44 -10.72 -0.58
CA ILE A 731 -13.12 -10.24 0.63
C ILE A 731 -14.29 -9.33 0.21
N LYS A 732 -15.46 -9.56 0.81
CA LYS A 732 -16.66 -8.73 0.58
C LYS A 732 -16.51 -7.38 1.31
N THR A 733 -15.72 -6.45 0.76
CA THR A 733 -15.34 -5.18 1.41
C THR A 733 -16.54 -4.36 1.82
N ASN A 734 -17.57 -4.23 0.93
CA ASN A 734 -18.80 -3.48 1.23
C ASN A 734 -19.52 -4.01 2.47
N LEU A 735 -19.74 -5.32 2.55
CA LEU A 735 -20.40 -5.95 3.68
C LEU A 735 -19.58 -5.80 4.96
N THR A 736 -18.26 -5.94 4.88
CA THR A 736 -17.35 -5.80 6.03
C THR A 736 -17.46 -4.40 6.64
N VAL A 737 -17.49 -3.34 5.81
CA VAL A 737 -17.63 -1.96 6.29
C VAL A 737 -19.01 -1.71 6.89
N VAL A 738 -20.11 -2.12 6.22
CA VAL A 738 -21.48 -1.95 6.78
C VAL A 738 -21.59 -2.66 8.13
N CYS A 739 -21.10 -3.91 8.24
CA CYS A 739 -21.09 -4.64 9.50
C CYS A 739 -20.23 -3.96 10.57
N ALA A 740 -19.14 -3.27 10.21
CA ALA A 740 -18.33 -2.53 11.16
C ALA A 740 -19.12 -1.37 11.80
N TYR A 741 -19.87 -0.59 11.02
CA TYR A 741 -20.72 0.49 11.54
C TYR A 741 -21.90 -0.02 12.35
N VAL A 742 -22.53 -1.13 11.95
CA VAL A 742 -23.59 -1.77 12.76
C VAL A 742 -23.03 -2.27 14.09
N SER A 743 -21.85 -2.92 14.08
CA SER A 743 -21.20 -3.36 15.32
C SER A 743 -20.83 -2.19 16.23
N CYS A 744 -20.39 -1.07 15.65
CA CYS A 744 -20.11 0.17 16.36
C CYS A 744 -21.35 0.69 17.10
N SER A 745 -22.46 0.81 16.39
CA SER A 745 -23.73 1.28 16.95
C SER A 745 -24.28 0.34 18.04
N LEU A 746 -24.10 -0.99 17.88
CA LEU A 746 -24.50 -1.98 18.91
C LEU A 746 -23.62 -1.90 20.16
N LEU A 747 -22.33 -1.65 20.03
CA LEU A 747 -21.45 -1.43 21.17
C LEU A 747 -21.73 -0.07 21.83
N THR A 748 -22.11 0.94 21.05
CA THR A 748 -22.63 2.22 21.57
C THR A 748 -23.91 2.03 22.39
N PHE A 749 -24.80 1.12 21.99
CA PHE A 749 -25.95 0.75 22.80
C PHE A 749 -25.57 0.21 24.19
N LEU A 750 -24.52 -0.64 24.29
CA LEU A 750 -24.01 -1.08 25.60
C LEU A 750 -23.48 0.10 26.44
N GLY A 751 -22.78 1.02 25.81
CA GLY A 751 -22.33 2.28 26.42
C GLY A 751 -23.51 3.15 26.91
N ALA A 752 -24.58 3.22 26.11
CA ALA A 752 -25.78 3.97 26.47
C ALA A 752 -26.51 3.36 27.71
N ILE A 753 -26.48 2.04 27.88
CA ILE A 753 -27.00 1.38 29.10
C ILE A 753 -26.23 1.85 30.34
N MET A 754 -24.91 1.98 30.25
CA MET A 754 -24.10 2.50 31.36
C MET A 754 -24.38 3.97 31.62
N LEU A 755 -24.52 4.78 30.56
CA LEU A 755 -24.89 6.20 30.69
C LEU A 755 -26.25 6.38 31.31
N MET A 756 -27.23 5.55 30.97
CA MET A 756 -28.57 5.54 31.53
C MET A 756 -28.53 5.32 33.06
N ALA A 757 -27.69 4.39 33.53
CA ALA A 757 -27.57 4.14 34.97
C ALA A 757 -26.89 5.31 35.69
N GLN A 758 -25.87 5.92 35.10
CA GLN A 758 -25.17 7.06 35.69
C GLN A 758 -26.02 8.33 35.81
N LEU A 759 -26.76 8.63 34.76
CA LEU A 759 -27.57 9.86 34.72
C LEU A 759 -28.86 9.74 35.48
N GLY A 760 -29.47 8.55 35.50
CA GLY A 760 -30.78 8.29 36.08
C GLY A 760 -31.90 9.08 35.41
N VAL A 761 -31.64 9.79 34.32
CA VAL A 761 -32.54 10.69 33.62
C VAL A 761 -32.24 10.78 32.14
N GLY A 762 -33.26 10.99 31.33
CA GLY A 762 -33.08 11.25 29.90
C GLY A 762 -32.55 12.66 29.63
N ASP A 763 -31.30 12.78 29.16
CA ASP A 763 -30.68 14.04 28.77
C ASP A 763 -30.25 13.99 27.31
N PRO A 764 -30.75 14.85 26.42
CA PRO A 764 -30.44 14.83 25.00
C PRO A 764 -29.00 15.29 24.68
N THR A 765 -28.28 15.88 25.64
CA THR A 765 -26.95 16.50 25.38
C THR A 765 -25.77 15.72 25.92
N GLN A 766 -25.99 14.85 26.88
CA GLN A 766 -24.90 14.16 27.62
C GLN A 766 -24.05 13.20 26.78
N GLY A 767 -24.64 12.58 25.76
CA GLY A 767 -23.88 11.65 24.90
C GLY A 767 -22.76 12.29 24.07
N VAL A 768 -22.86 13.58 23.76
CA VAL A 768 -22.03 14.31 22.80
C VAL A 768 -20.53 14.24 23.15
N THR A 769 -20.18 14.34 24.43
CA THR A 769 -18.78 14.31 24.91
C THR A 769 -18.08 12.99 24.64
N TYR A 770 -18.83 11.89 24.52
CA TYR A 770 -18.28 10.56 24.23
C TYR A 770 -17.78 10.39 22.80
N THR A 771 -18.22 11.24 21.86
CA THR A 771 -17.72 11.21 20.46
C THR A 771 -16.20 11.38 20.42
N LEU A 772 -15.68 12.47 20.95
CA LEU A 772 -14.22 12.73 20.96
C LEU A 772 -13.49 11.86 21.96
N SER A 773 -14.09 11.60 23.12
CA SER A 773 -13.47 10.76 24.16
C SER A 773 -13.25 9.32 23.67
N SER A 774 -14.17 8.76 22.87
CA SER A 774 -14.00 7.41 22.31
C SER A 774 -12.88 7.34 21.29
N VAL A 775 -12.77 8.33 20.39
CA VAL A 775 -11.65 8.44 19.45
C VAL A 775 -10.33 8.59 20.21
N THR A 776 -10.32 9.45 21.23
CA THR A 776 -9.13 9.66 22.07
C THR A 776 -8.69 8.37 22.77
N ALA A 777 -9.60 7.60 23.35
CA ALA A 777 -9.31 6.32 23.98
C ALA A 777 -8.71 5.31 22.99
N VAL A 778 -9.21 5.29 21.74
CA VAL A 778 -8.68 4.43 20.66
C VAL A 778 -7.28 4.84 20.24
N VAL A 779 -7.04 6.13 20.06
CA VAL A 779 -5.70 6.67 19.68
C VAL A 779 -4.69 6.44 20.80
N LEU A 780 -5.05 6.73 22.05
CA LEU A 780 -4.21 6.43 23.22
C LEU A 780 -3.90 4.92 23.29
N GLY A 781 -4.88 4.06 22.96
CA GLY A 781 -4.73 2.61 22.87
C GLY A 781 -3.76 2.13 21.80
N GLY A 782 -3.18 3.04 20.99
CA GLY A 782 -2.19 2.73 19.95
C GLY A 782 -2.79 2.27 18.63
N ALA A 783 -4.05 2.58 18.36
CA ALA A 783 -4.67 2.28 17.08
C ALA A 783 -4.21 3.26 15.98
N SER A 784 -4.11 2.73 14.75
CA SER A 784 -3.83 3.53 13.56
C SER A 784 -5.11 4.15 13.01
N LEU A 785 -5.16 5.47 12.90
CA LEU A 785 -6.28 6.18 12.26
C LEU A 785 -6.39 5.88 10.74
N PHE A 786 -5.33 5.32 10.14
CA PHE A 786 -5.31 4.89 8.74
C PHE A 786 -5.84 3.46 8.53
N GLY A 787 -6.27 2.80 9.61
CA GLY A 787 -6.81 1.44 9.58
C GLY A 787 -5.79 0.33 9.83
N GLY A 788 -6.26 -0.90 9.79
CA GLY A 788 -5.47 -2.14 9.78
C GLY A 788 -4.82 -2.56 11.10
N ARG A 789 -4.55 -1.63 12.04
CA ARG A 789 -3.76 -1.86 13.27
C ARG A 789 -4.42 -1.35 14.53
N GLY A 790 -4.21 -2.08 15.63
CA GLY A 790 -4.62 -1.70 16.99
C GLY A 790 -4.93 -2.90 17.87
N SER A 791 -5.37 -2.61 19.10
CA SER A 791 -5.71 -3.61 20.12
C SER A 791 -6.89 -3.15 20.96
N PHE A 792 -7.89 -4.02 21.19
CA PHE A 792 -9.01 -3.74 22.09
C PHE A 792 -8.56 -3.64 23.55
N ILE A 793 -7.50 -4.37 23.93
CA ILE A 793 -6.88 -4.25 25.24
C ILE A 793 -6.27 -2.85 25.40
N GLY A 794 -5.60 -2.34 24.35
CA GLY A 794 -5.08 -0.97 24.33
C GLY A 794 -6.21 0.07 24.49
N VAL A 795 -7.33 -0.12 23.80
CA VAL A 795 -8.50 0.78 23.89
C VAL A 795 -9.09 0.80 25.29
N LEU A 796 -9.22 -0.36 25.95
CA LEU A 796 -9.67 -0.46 27.34
C LEU A 796 -8.74 0.33 28.26
N LEU A 797 -7.43 0.16 28.13
CA LEU A 797 -6.42 0.89 28.91
C LEU A 797 -6.48 2.40 28.63
N GLY A 798 -6.69 2.79 27.36
CA GLY A 798 -6.89 4.18 26.96
C GLY A 798 -8.13 4.80 27.62
N ALA A 799 -9.24 4.07 27.67
CA ALA A 799 -10.45 4.50 28.40
C ALA A 799 -10.21 4.62 29.91
N CYS A 800 -9.49 3.67 30.51
CA CYS A 800 -9.10 3.73 31.93
C CYS A 800 -8.21 4.94 32.22
N LEU A 801 -7.19 5.21 31.41
CA LEU A 801 -6.30 6.35 31.58
C LEU A 801 -7.05 7.67 31.46
N LEU A 802 -7.96 7.81 30.47
CA LEU A 802 -8.79 8.99 30.32
C LEU A 802 -9.66 9.26 31.54
N GLN A 803 -10.33 8.24 32.07
CA GLN A 803 -11.17 8.40 33.24
C GLN A 803 -10.35 8.64 34.52
N GLN A 804 -9.19 8.02 34.64
CA GLN A 804 -8.24 8.31 35.71
C GLN A 804 -7.77 9.77 35.65
N ALA A 805 -7.43 10.29 34.45
CA ALA A 805 -6.99 11.66 34.25
C ALA A 805 -8.11 12.65 34.65
N ASN A 806 -9.34 12.41 34.21
CA ASN A 806 -10.49 13.23 34.57
C ASN A 806 -10.76 13.22 36.09
N ASN A 807 -10.71 12.07 36.72
CA ASN A 807 -10.95 11.90 38.15
C ASN A 807 -9.86 12.54 39.00
N SER A 808 -8.60 12.43 38.60
CA SER A 808 -7.45 12.92 39.37
C SER A 808 -7.42 14.44 39.50
N THR A 809 -7.99 15.20 38.56
CA THR A 809 -8.06 16.67 38.65
C THR A 809 -8.79 17.13 39.91
N THR A 810 -9.83 16.42 40.32
CA THR A 810 -10.61 16.68 41.57
C THR A 810 -9.72 16.47 42.79
N PHE A 811 -8.95 15.37 42.85
CA PHE A 811 -8.08 15.03 44.00
C PHE A 811 -6.81 15.90 44.07
N LEU A 812 -6.35 16.39 42.93
CA LEU A 812 -5.21 17.33 42.83
C LEU A 812 -5.65 18.79 43.02
N LYS A 813 -6.94 19.06 43.25
CA LYS A 813 -7.55 20.39 43.39
C LYS A 813 -7.23 21.30 42.18
N LEU A 814 -7.19 20.73 40.98
CA LEU A 814 -6.95 21.47 39.76
C LEU A 814 -8.29 21.99 39.20
N ASP A 815 -8.22 23.08 38.45
CA ASP A 815 -9.36 23.61 37.75
C ASP A 815 -9.84 22.63 36.67
N GLN A 816 -11.13 22.63 36.34
CA GLN A 816 -11.73 21.74 35.34
C GLN A 816 -11.06 21.86 33.97
N SER A 817 -10.49 22.99 33.63
CA SER A 817 -9.71 23.21 32.39
C SER A 817 -8.52 22.26 32.26
N TRP A 818 -7.95 21.81 33.38
CA TRP A 818 -6.83 20.88 33.37
C TRP A 818 -7.18 19.49 32.83
N GLN A 819 -8.44 19.09 32.87
CA GLN A 819 -8.90 17.83 32.25
C GLN A 819 -8.59 17.84 30.75
N TYR A 820 -8.86 18.96 30.06
CA TYR A 820 -8.61 19.12 28.63
C TYR A 820 -7.11 19.19 28.33
N TRP A 821 -6.35 19.91 29.15
CA TRP A 821 -4.89 20.00 28.98
C TRP A 821 -4.18 18.66 29.15
N ILE A 822 -4.50 17.91 30.22
CA ILE A 822 -3.88 16.59 30.50
C ILE A 822 -4.22 15.63 29.35
N VAL A 823 -5.46 15.56 28.94
CA VAL A 823 -5.90 14.69 27.84
C VAL A 823 -5.22 15.09 26.52
N GLY A 824 -5.18 16.39 26.20
CA GLY A 824 -4.50 16.90 25.00
C GLY A 824 -3.01 16.56 24.96
N ILE A 825 -2.30 16.76 26.08
CA ILE A 825 -0.88 16.40 26.20
C ILE A 825 -0.66 14.89 26.05
N LEU A 826 -1.49 14.07 26.71
CA LEU A 826 -1.40 12.63 26.62
C LEU A 826 -1.59 12.14 25.17
N VAL A 827 -2.56 12.72 24.44
CA VAL A 827 -2.78 12.39 23.02
C VAL A 827 -1.58 12.77 22.16
N LEU A 828 -1.04 13.98 22.34
CA LEU A 828 0.14 14.44 21.59
C LEU A 828 1.37 13.57 21.86
N VAL A 829 1.60 13.20 23.12
CA VAL A 829 2.72 12.33 23.50
C VAL A 829 2.54 10.93 22.91
N ALA A 830 1.33 10.34 23.02
CA ALA A 830 1.04 9.03 22.46
C ALA A 830 1.20 9.03 20.93
N ALA A 831 0.63 10.02 20.23
CA ALA A 831 0.75 10.17 18.80
C ALA A 831 2.22 10.38 18.37
N GLY A 832 2.98 11.18 19.11
CA GLY A 832 4.40 11.42 18.86
C GLY A 832 5.26 10.17 18.99
N ILE A 833 5.09 9.40 20.07
CA ILE A 833 5.79 8.12 20.29
C ILE A 833 5.44 7.14 19.16
N TYR A 834 4.16 7.04 18.80
CA TYR A 834 3.71 6.14 17.75
C TYR A 834 4.27 6.50 16.37
N THR A 835 4.29 7.79 16.03
CA THR A 835 4.83 8.29 14.77
C THR A 835 6.34 8.03 14.69
N GLN A 836 7.06 8.26 15.79
CA GLN A 836 8.51 8.06 15.84
C GLN A 836 8.90 6.58 15.74
N ALA A 837 8.14 5.69 16.39
CA ALA A 837 8.32 4.24 16.26
C ALA A 837 8.12 3.74 14.81
N ARG A 838 7.19 4.35 14.07
CA ARG A 838 6.98 4.07 12.64
C ARG A 838 8.11 4.56 11.74
N HIS A 839 8.66 5.75 11.99
CA HIS A 839 9.74 6.31 11.18
C HIS A 839 11.06 5.54 11.33
N VAL A 840 11.35 5.03 12.53
CA VAL A 840 12.52 4.18 12.77
C VAL A 840 12.38 2.84 12.04
N GLY A 841 11.17 2.30 11.92
CA GLY A 841 10.90 1.05 11.18
C GLY A 841 11.02 1.16 9.65
N ARG A 842 10.81 2.35 9.06
CA ARG A 842 10.99 2.60 7.61
C ARG A 842 12.45 2.85 7.20
N ARG A 843 13.34 3.13 8.18
CA ARG A 843 14.76 3.45 7.92
C ARG A 843 15.72 2.29 8.22
N ALA A 844 15.24 1.20 8.79
CA ALA A 844 15.97 -0.05 9.01
C ALA A 844 15.54 -1.12 8.00
#